data_d71e5d114ba540ab7354d0f32e58d7bc
#
_entry.id   d71e5d114ba540ab7354d0f32e58d7bc
#
_cell.length_a   1.000
_cell.length_b   1.000
_cell.length_c   1.000
_cell.angle_alpha   90.00
_cell.angle_beta   90.00
_cell.angle_gamma   90.00
#
_symmetry.space_group_name_H-M   'P 1'
#
loop_
_entity.id
_entity.type
_entity.pdbx_description
1 polymer ?
#
loop_
_entity_poly.entity_id
_entity_poly.type
_entity_poly.pdbx_seq_one_letter_code
_entity_poly.pdbx_strand_id
1 'polypeptide(L)'
;MIGDMAHKYRNRNKEFTMANHLVIVESPAKVKTIKKFLGSNYEVDASGGHVRDLPKSQLGFDPEHDYEPKYITIRGKGDVLAKLRKEVKKADKIYLATDPDREGEAISWHLMKALKLDELKNKQVYRISFNEITKNAVKASLKSPRDLDINLVNAQQTRRMLDRMVGYRISPLLWAKVKRGLSAGRVQSVALRMICDREDEINAFIPEEYWNLDAMLNVAGSKKPLDAKYYGLANEEGAKGSKSAIHSKEELDVILKDLEGVSYVADEVKKGERIKKAPIPFTTSTLQQEASKALNFSTQKTMRIAQQLYEGVEVKGHGTIGLITYLRTDSTRVADEADAAARSFVKEHYGENYAAAGEASAKNTGKIQDAHEAIRPTDITLTPVMVKESLPRDLFRLYQLIWKRFTASRMAPAVYETTSVKIRAGKHMFTTSASRLSFDGFMSVYVASDDEEEKKQVIGAIESGMELKLADLQPSQHFTQPPAHYTEASLVKAMEEQGIGRPSTYAPTITTIIARRYVAKENKNLYVTELGEVVNRIMKKSFPSIVDLSFTANMETLLDRVADGTVAWKTIIRNFYPDLDEAVNIAQKELESVKIEDEVTDEVCDLCGRNMVVKYGPHGKFLACPGFPECRNTKPYLEKIGVPCPKCGKEVVRKKTKKGRLYYGCEANPDCDFMSWQKPSTEKCPKCGSYMVEKGNKLLCANETCGYRMDKPAEEQK
;
A
#
# COMPACT_ATOMS: atom_id res chain seq x y z
N MET A 1 -52.67 14.60 59.62
CA MET A 1 -51.65 13.54 59.32
C MET A 1 -52.13 12.64 58.21
N ILE A 2 -52.43 13.13 57.05
CA ILE A 2 -52.75 12.34 55.81
C ILE A 2 -52.13 13.07 54.59
N GLY A 3 -50.99 13.68 54.72
CA GLY A 3 -50.36 14.46 53.64
C GLY A 3 -48.98 13.94 53.20
N ASP A 4 -48.39 12.98 53.91
CA ASP A 4 -46.93 12.70 53.74
C ASP A 4 -46.58 11.28 53.24
N MET A 5 -47.60 10.48 52.83
CA MET A 5 -47.38 9.18 52.23
C MET A 5 -47.49 9.12 50.74
N ALA A 6 -47.94 10.15 50.05
CA ALA A 6 -48.09 10.17 48.61
C ALA A 6 -46.80 10.58 47.86
N HIS A 7 -45.77 11.11 48.54
CA HIS A 7 -44.53 11.55 47.92
C HIS A 7 -43.39 10.54 47.94
N LYS A 8 -43.55 9.42 48.71
CA LYS A 8 -42.55 8.33 48.77
C LYS A 8 -42.81 7.17 47.81
N TYR A 9 -43.94 7.15 47.10
CA TYR A 9 -44.23 6.09 46.09
C TYR A 9 -44.03 6.51 44.66
N ARG A 10 -43.63 7.74 44.36
CA ARG A 10 -43.43 8.21 42.97
C ARG A 10 -41.98 8.02 42.42
N ASN A 11 -41.06 7.47 43.19
CA ASN A 11 -39.66 7.27 42.74
C ASN A 11 -39.22 5.78 42.71
N ARG A 12 -40.13 4.83 42.48
CA ARG A 12 -39.78 3.41 42.43
C ARG A 12 -40.15 2.68 41.13
N ASN A 13 -40.45 3.39 40.05
CA ASN A 13 -40.61 2.76 38.73
C ASN A 13 -39.76 3.51 37.68
N LYS A 14 -38.45 3.58 37.89
CA LYS A 14 -37.55 3.37 36.79
C LYS A 14 -37.56 1.89 36.51
N GLU A 15 -38.57 1.42 35.80
CA GLU A 15 -38.46 0.18 35.06
C GLU A 15 -37.19 0.27 34.23
N PHE A 16 -36.14 -0.43 34.64
CA PHE A 16 -35.09 -0.84 33.76
C PHE A 16 -35.78 -1.67 32.68
N THR A 17 -36.20 -1.04 31.59
CA THR A 17 -36.57 -1.74 30.37
C THR A 17 -35.36 -2.57 29.98
N MET A 18 -35.41 -3.85 30.31
CA MET A 18 -34.37 -4.81 29.93
C MET A 18 -34.25 -4.71 28.40
N ALA A 19 -33.06 -4.49 27.89
CA ALA A 19 -32.83 -4.48 26.49
C ALA A 19 -33.18 -5.85 25.92
N ASN A 20 -34.23 -5.94 25.09
CA ASN A 20 -34.68 -7.20 24.51
C ASN A 20 -33.73 -7.68 23.39
N HIS A 21 -32.79 -6.84 22.95
CA HIS A 21 -31.90 -7.15 21.83
C HIS A 21 -30.43 -6.89 22.19
N LEU A 22 -29.56 -7.84 21.92
CA LEU A 22 -28.13 -7.72 22.05
C LEU A 22 -27.47 -7.70 20.66
N VAL A 23 -26.65 -6.69 20.39
CA VAL A 23 -25.83 -6.59 19.18
C VAL A 23 -24.36 -6.76 19.59
N ILE A 24 -23.69 -7.78 19.06
CA ILE A 24 -22.28 -8.08 19.35
C ILE A 24 -21.45 -7.71 18.12
N VAL A 25 -20.54 -6.75 18.26
CA VAL A 25 -19.58 -6.31 17.25
C VAL A 25 -18.17 -6.77 17.59
N GLU A 26 -17.21 -6.68 16.66
CA GLU A 26 -15.84 -7.09 16.95
C GLU A 26 -15.02 -6.02 17.66
N SER A 27 -15.36 -4.71 17.58
CA SER A 27 -14.52 -3.62 18.07
C SER A 27 -15.27 -2.68 19.01
N PRO A 28 -14.64 -2.22 20.12
CA PRO A 28 -15.23 -1.21 21.01
C PRO A 28 -15.52 0.13 20.34
N ALA A 29 -14.80 0.48 19.27
CA ALA A 29 -15.05 1.70 18.51
C ALA A 29 -16.43 1.65 17.85
N LYS A 30 -16.79 0.52 17.22
CA LYS A 30 -18.12 0.29 16.62
C LYS A 30 -19.25 0.38 17.64
N VAL A 31 -19.02 -0.08 18.89
CA VAL A 31 -20.05 0.03 19.94
C VAL A 31 -20.52 1.46 20.09
N LYS A 32 -19.59 2.42 20.19
CA LYS A 32 -19.92 3.85 20.39
C LYS A 32 -20.76 4.40 19.23
N THR A 33 -20.43 4.01 18.00
CA THR A 33 -21.11 4.47 16.80
C THR A 33 -22.49 3.84 16.66
N ILE A 34 -22.59 2.50 16.74
CA ILE A 34 -23.83 1.76 16.51
C ILE A 34 -24.86 2.00 17.62
N LYS A 35 -24.42 2.11 18.89
CA LYS A 35 -25.33 2.38 20.01
C LYS A 35 -26.10 3.69 19.84
N LYS A 36 -25.50 4.71 19.21
CA LYS A 36 -26.18 5.98 18.91
C LYS A 36 -27.29 5.85 17.86
N PHE A 37 -27.21 4.85 16.99
CA PHE A 37 -28.19 4.63 15.91
C PHE A 37 -29.40 3.79 16.34
N LEU A 38 -29.23 3.02 17.42
CA LEU A 38 -30.22 2.10 17.93
C LEU A 38 -30.93 2.67 19.15
N GLY A 39 -32.17 2.26 19.35
CA GLY A 39 -32.97 2.71 20.49
C GLY A 39 -32.61 2.01 21.80
N SER A 40 -33.29 2.41 22.89
CA SER A 40 -33.08 1.88 24.25
C SER A 40 -33.27 0.36 24.41
N ASN A 41 -33.99 -0.25 23.48
CA ASN A 41 -34.24 -1.71 23.49
C ASN A 41 -33.03 -2.53 22.97
N TYR A 42 -31.94 -1.87 22.56
CA TYR A 42 -30.73 -2.52 22.09
C TYR A 42 -29.58 -2.27 23.05
N GLU A 43 -28.95 -3.34 23.50
CA GLU A 43 -27.63 -3.29 24.08
C GLU A 43 -26.59 -3.62 23.00
N VAL A 44 -25.49 -2.88 22.94
CA VAL A 44 -24.40 -3.09 22.00
C VAL A 44 -23.12 -3.34 22.76
N ASP A 45 -22.45 -4.45 22.49
CA ASP A 45 -21.18 -4.79 23.14
C ASP A 45 -20.19 -5.39 22.15
N ALA A 46 -18.91 -5.50 22.52
CA ALA A 46 -17.83 -5.93 21.64
C ALA A 46 -17.11 -7.19 22.15
N SER A 47 -16.74 -8.06 21.20
CA SER A 47 -15.89 -9.22 21.47
C SER A 47 -14.39 -8.84 21.57
N GLY A 48 -14.00 -7.68 21.02
CA GLY A 48 -12.61 -7.29 20.90
C GLY A 48 -11.83 -8.17 19.91
N GLY A 49 -12.45 -8.64 18.83
CA GLY A 49 -11.90 -9.55 17.84
C GLY A 49 -12.20 -11.02 18.15
N HIS A 50 -11.35 -11.94 17.68
CA HIS A 50 -11.52 -13.37 17.96
C HIS A 50 -11.50 -13.69 19.45
N VAL A 51 -12.39 -14.58 19.87
CA VAL A 51 -12.50 -15.08 21.26
C VAL A 51 -11.94 -16.50 21.40
N ARG A 52 -11.82 -17.25 20.31
CA ARG A 52 -11.23 -18.59 20.22
C ARG A 52 -10.21 -18.65 19.11
N ASP A 53 -9.18 -19.46 19.28
CA ASP A 53 -8.15 -19.74 18.27
C ASP A 53 -7.56 -21.12 18.50
N LEU A 54 -6.78 -21.63 17.56
CA LEU A 54 -5.96 -22.82 17.73
C LEU A 54 -4.93 -22.61 18.86
N PRO A 55 -4.55 -23.63 19.63
CA PRO A 55 -3.54 -23.53 20.70
C PRO A 55 -2.22 -22.94 20.20
N LYS A 56 -1.60 -22.06 20.98
CA LYS A 56 -0.31 -21.43 20.56
C LYS A 56 0.90 -22.38 20.60
N SER A 57 0.86 -23.42 21.43
CA SER A 57 1.97 -24.34 21.67
C SER A 57 1.85 -25.67 20.94
N GLN A 58 0.81 -25.87 20.15
CA GLN A 58 0.49 -27.12 19.46
C GLN A 58 0.04 -26.83 18.03
N LEU A 59 0.07 -27.84 17.18
CA LEU A 59 -0.46 -27.77 15.81
C LEU A 59 -1.93 -27.39 15.79
N GLY A 60 -2.71 -27.90 16.76
CA GLY A 60 -4.09 -27.52 16.99
C GLY A 60 -5.11 -28.28 16.16
N PHE A 61 -4.70 -29.32 15.47
CA PHE A 61 -5.53 -30.30 14.79
C PHE A 61 -4.84 -31.66 14.81
N ASP A 62 -5.59 -32.71 14.51
CA ASP A 62 -5.10 -34.07 14.53
C ASP A 62 -5.22 -34.67 13.11
N PRO A 63 -4.09 -34.96 12.43
CA PRO A 63 -4.12 -35.59 11.10
C PRO A 63 -4.78 -36.95 11.07
N GLU A 64 -4.67 -37.74 12.17
CA GLU A 64 -5.27 -39.10 12.27
C GLU A 64 -6.77 -39.03 12.46
N HIS A 65 -7.32 -37.92 12.99
CA HIS A 65 -8.77 -37.71 13.19
C HIS A 65 -9.30 -36.66 12.21
N ASP A 66 -9.04 -36.85 10.93
CA ASP A 66 -9.60 -36.05 9.84
C ASP A 66 -9.37 -34.52 9.97
N TYR A 67 -8.23 -34.14 10.53
CA TYR A 67 -7.81 -32.73 10.66
C TYR A 67 -8.79 -31.85 11.46
N GLU A 68 -9.57 -32.42 12.38
CA GLU A 68 -10.54 -31.65 13.15
C GLU A 68 -9.83 -30.59 14.02
N PRO A 69 -10.16 -29.29 13.87
CA PRO A 69 -9.48 -28.24 14.60
C PRO A 69 -9.92 -28.15 16.06
N LYS A 70 -8.96 -28.15 16.99
CA LYS A 70 -9.19 -28.00 18.43
C LYS A 70 -9.10 -26.52 18.83
N TYR A 71 -10.22 -25.82 18.87
CA TYR A 71 -10.27 -24.42 19.27
C TYR A 71 -10.32 -24.26 20.78
N ILE A 72 -9.50 -23.35 21.31
CA ILE A 72 -9.48 -22.95 22.73
C ILE A 72 -9.82 -21.46 22.88
N THR A 73 -10.30 -21.08 24.05
CA THR A 73 -10.48 -19.67 24.38
C THR A 73 -9.13 -18.96 24.41
N ILE A 74 -9.02 -17.84 23.75
CA ILE A 74 -7.82 -17.00 23.73
C ILE A 74 -7.55 -16.46 25.14
N ARG A 75 -6.30 -16.57 25.62
CA ARG A 75 -5.89 -16.04 26.93
C ARG A 75 -6.23 -14.55 27.03
N GLY A 76 -6.90 -14.14 28.10
CA GLY A 76 -7.37 -12.77 28.32
C GLY A 76 -8.77 -12.47 27.77
N LYS A 77 -9.43 -13.43 27.12
CA LYS A 77 -10.83 -13.27 26.64
C LYS A 77 -11.89 -13.79 27.63
N GLY A 78 -11.47 -14.36 28.75
CA GLY A 78 -12.40 -14.90 29.76
C GLY A 78 -13.38 -13.85 30.28
N ASP A 79 -12.91 -12.68 30.66
CA ASP A 79 -13.74 -11.59 31.20
C ASP A 79 -14.73 -11.04 30.16
N VAL A 80 -14.28 -10.89 28.91
CA VAL A 80 -15.15 -10.47 27.80
C VAL A 80 -16.27 -11.49 27.59
N LEU A 81 -15.94 -12.78 27.54
CA LEU A 81 -16.95 -13.83 27.41
C LEU A 81 -17.88 -13.90 28.63
N ALA A 82 -17.38 -13.69 29.85
CA ALA A 82 -18.21 -13.66 31.05
C ALA A 82 -19.20 -12.48 31.03
N LYS A 83 -18.74 -11.29 30.58
CA LYS A 83 -19.62 -10.13 30.37
C LYS A 83 -20.69 -10.44 29.31
N LEU A 84 -20.29 -10.89 28.14
CA LEU A 84 -21.23 -11.22 27.05
C LEU A 84 -22.25 -12.29 27.46
N ARG A 85 -21.88 -13.33 28.24
CA ARG A 85 -22.83 -14.32 28.77
C ARG A 85 -23.88 -13.68 29.68
N LYS A 86 -23.53 -12.65 30.46
CA LYS A 86 -24.51 -11.94 31.29
C LYS A 86 -25.51 -11.18 30.42
N GLU A 87 -25.04 -10.52 29.36
CA GLU A 87 -25.93 -9.80 28.45
C GLU A 87 -26.77 -10.75 27.58
N VAL A 88 -26.22 -11.88 27.12
CA VAL A 88 -26.96 -12.94 26.41
C VAL A 88 -28.14 -13.45 27.26
N LYS A 89 -27.98 -13.62 28.58
CA LYS A 89 -29.06 -14.07 29.46
C LYS A 89 -30.26 -13.12 29.48
N LYS A 90 -30.01 -11.80 29.35
CA LYS A 90 -31.05 -10.76 29.41
C LYS A 90 -31.75 -10.53 28.05
N ALA A 91 -31.09 -10.83 26.96
CA ALA A 91 -31.60 -10.56 25.61
C ALA A 91 -32.48 -11.70 25.09
N ASP A 92 -33.53 -11.37 24.36
CA ASP A 92 -34.39 -12.33 23.63
C ASP A 92 -33.85 -12.59 22.22
N LYS A 93 -33.28 -11.54 21.57
CA LYS A 93 -32.68 -11.63 20.26
C LYS A 93 -31.22 -11.20 20.33
N ILE A 94 -30.35 -11.92 19.62
CA ILE A 94 -28.93 -11.72 19.58
C ILE A 94 -28.52 -11.52 18.11
N TYR A 95 -27.86 -10.42 17.82
CA TYR A 95 -27.34 -10.11 16.50
C TYR A 95 -25.81 -10.13 16.51
N LEU A 96 -25.21 -10.99 15.71
CA LEU A 96 -23.77 -11.05 15.49
C LEU A 96 -23.45 -10.10 14.34
N ALA A 97 -22.90 -8.93 14.66
CA ALA A 97 -22.75 -7.79 13.76
C ALA A 97 -21.27 -7.46 13.47
N THR A 98 -20.50 -8.47 13.15
CA THR A 98 -19.09 -8.36 12.76
C THR A 98 -18.95 -7.95 11.30
N ASP A 99 -17.72 -7.64 10.84
CA ASP A 99 -17.43 -7.21 9.48
C ASP A 99 -17.99 -8.13 8.38
N PRO A 100 -18.23 -7.63 7.17
CA PRO A 100 -18.86 -8.41 6.09
C PRO A 100 -17.89 -9.37 5.37
N ASP A 101 -16.69 -9.61 5.89
CA ASP A 101 -15.70 -10.51 5.31
C ASP A 101 -15.68 -11.89 6.00
N ARG A 102 -14.88 -12.83 5.43
CA ARG A 102 -14.71 -14.20 5.99
C ARG A 102 -14.15 -14.19 7.42
N GLU A 103 -13.38 -13.17 7.80
CA GLU A 103 -12.85 -13.05 9.16
C GLU A 103 -13.96 -12.67 10.15
N GLY A 104 -14.83 -11.72 9.78
CA GLY A 104 -16.01 -11.37 10.57
C GLY A 104 -16.99 -12.53 10.71
N GLU A 105 -17.19 -13.33 9.65
CA GLU A 105 -18.03 -14.52 9.72
C GLU A 105 -17.49 -15.56 10.70
N ALA A 106 -16.16 -15.80 10.67
CA ALA A 106 -15.49 -16.69 11.62
C ALA A 106 -15.55 -16.16 13.06
N ILE A 107 -15.40 -14.85 13.29
CA ILE A 107 -15.58 -14.25 14.63
C ILE A 107 -16.99 -14.52 15.14
N SER A 108 -18.01 -14.31 14.32
CA SER A 108 -19.40 -14.59 14.66
C SER A 108 -19.62 -16.06 15.00
N TRP A 109 -19.07 -16.99 14.21
CA TRP A 109 -19.14 -18.42 14.49
C TRP A 109 -18.42 -18.80 15.80
N HIS A 110 -17.24 -18.23 16.05
CA HIS A 110 -16.54 -18.46 17.31
C HIS A 110 -17.29 -17.91 18.52
N LEU A 111 -17.98 -16.77 18.38
CA LEU A 111 -18.87 -16.24 19.42
C LEU A 111 -20.06 -17.16 19.66
N MET A 112 -20.70 -17.64 18.59
CA MET A 112 -21.81 -18.59 18.68
C MET A 112 -21.40 -19.81 19.51
N LYS A 113 -20.28 -20.45 19.22
CA LYS A 113 -19.75 -21.61 19.91
C LYS A 113 -19.27 -21.30 21.34
N ALA A 114 -18.55 -20.17 21.56
CA ALA A 114 -18.02 -19.81 22.89
C ALA A 114 -19.10 -19.41 23.89
N LEU A 115 -20.17 -18.81 23.40
CA LEU A 115 -21.33 -18.40 24.20
C LEU A 115 -22.45 -19.47 24.23
N LYS A 116 -22.29 -20.59 23.48
CA LYS A 116 -23.26 -21.67 23.33
C LYS A 116 -24.63 -21.20 22.83
N LEU A 117 -24.62 -20.26 21.87
CA LEU A 117 -25.85 -19.66 21.38
C LEU A 117 -26.70 -20.63 20.57
N ASP A 118 -26.08 -21.59 19.92
CA ASP A 118 -26.74 -22.70 19.18
C ASP A 118 -27.46 -23.71 20.08
N GLU A 119 -27.16 -23.75 21.38
CA GLU A 119 -27.82 -24.60 22.36
C GLU A 119 -29.07 -23.92 22.98
N LEU A 120 -29.27 -22.59 22.74
CA LEU A 120 -30.32 -21.79 23.39
C LEU A 120 -31.65 -21.87 22.62
N LYS A 121 -32.51 -22.81 22.95
CA LYS A 121 -33.82 -23.05 22.29
C LYS A 121 -34.80 -21.87 22.38
N ASN A 122 -34.64 -20.97 23.36
CA ASN A 122 -35.61 -19.91 23.67
C ASN A 122 -35.13 -18.54 23.16
N LYS A 123 -34.04 -18.45 22.37
CA LYS A 123 -33.47 -17.19 21.89
C LYS A 123 -33.25 -17.23 20.38
N GLN A 124 -33.49 -16.09 19.75
CA GLN A 124 -33.24 -15.92 18.32
C GLN A 124 -31.84 -15.35 18.11
N VAL A 125 -31.01 -16.05 17.32
CA VAL A 125 -29.65 -15.66 17.02
C VAL A 125 -29.52 -15.42 15.52
N TYR A 126 -29.06 -14.24 15.14
CA TYR A 126 -28.96 -13.80 13.75
C TYR A 126 -27.57 -13.27 13.43
N ARG A 127 -27.19 -13.36 12.19
CA ARG A 127 -26.07 -12.66 11.58
C ARG A 127 -26.58 -11.42 10.85
N ILE A 128 -25.97 -10.27 11.08
CA ILE A 128 -26.15 -9.05 10.29
C ILE A 128 -24.81 -8.51 9.83
N SER A 129 -24.75 -7.96 8.64
CA SER A 129 -23.56 -7.32 8.08
C SER A 129 -23.96 -6.06 7.33
N PHE A 130 -23.04 -5.11 7.25
CA PHE A 130 -23.23 -3.84 6.54
C PHE A 130 -21.88 -3.37 6.04
N ASN A 131 -21.89 -2.79 4.83
CA ASN A 131 -20.68 -2.25 4.18
C ASN A 131 -20.29 -0.86 4.69
N GLU A 132 -21.17 -0.18 5.43
CA GLU A 132 -20.95 1.14 6.00
C GLU A 132 -21.62 1.26 7.37
N ILE A 133 -21.00 2.02 8.26
CA ILE A 133 -21.56 2.24 9.60
C ILE A 133 -22.32 3.55 9.63
N THR A 134 -23.48 3.53 8.97
CA THR A 134 -24.48 4.60 8.96
C THR A 134 -25.75 4.16 9.65
N LYS A 135 -26.58 5.14 10.09
CA LYS A 135 -27.85 4.84 10.73
C LYS A 135 -28.80 4.04 9.82
N ASN A 136 -28.81 4.36 8.54
CA ASN A 136 -29.66 3.69 7.56
C ASN A 136 -29.20 2.26 7.28
N ALA A 137 -27.91 2.05 7.01
CA ALA A 137 -27.37 0.72 6.75
C ALA A 137 -27.51 -0.23 7.95
N VAL A 138 -27.24 0.24 9.17
CA VAL A 138 -27.41 -0.55 10.39
C VAL A 138 -28.90 -0.91 10.63
N LYS A 139 -29.81 0.02 10.43
CA LYS A 139 -31.26 -0.27 10.56
C LYS A 139 -31.79 -1.18 9.46
N ALA A 140 -31.28 -1.05 8.25
CA ALA A 140 -31.64 -1.93 7.14
C ALA A 140 -31.19 -3.36 7.40
N SER A 141 -29.96 -3.57 7.88
CA SER A 141 -29.43 -4.91 8.20
C SER A 141 -30.21 -5.62 9.31
N LEU A 142 -30.73 -4.88 10.28
CA LEU A 142 -31.59 -5.44 11.32
C LEU A 142 -32.96 -5.91 10.80
N LYS A 143 -33.41 -5.38 9.67
CA LYS A 143 -34.67 -5.79 9.01
C LYS A 143 -34.50 -7.04 8.14
N SER A 144 -33.26 -7.32 7.70
CA SER A 144 -32.93 -8.43 6.82
C SER A 144 -31.81 -9.29 7.45
N PRO A 145 -32.03 -9.87 8.64
CA PRO A 145 -31.06 -10.73 9.28
C PRO A 145 -30.96 -12.06 8.53
N ARG A 146 -29.80 -12.71 8.62
CA ARG A 146 -29.51 -14.01 8.00
C ARG A 146 -28.89 -14.98 8.99
N ASP A 147 -28.75 -16.22 8.58
CA ASP A 147 -27.94 -17.21 9.28
C ASP A 147 -26.45 -17.00 9.01
N LEU A 148 -25.60 -17.67 9.79
CA LEU A 148 -24.16 -17.73 9.53
C LEU A 148 -23.89 -18.45 8.21
N ASP A 149 -23.01 -17.90 7.42
CA ASP A 149 -22.49 -18.54 6.22
C ASP A 149 -21.34 -19.49 6.60
N ILE A 150 -21.65 -20.77 6.65
CA ILE A 150 -20.68 -21.81 7.03
C ILE A 150 -19.58 -21.99 5.99
N ASN A 151 -19.83 -21.67 4.73
CA ASN A 151 -18.80 -21.74 3.69
C ASN A 151 -17.74 -20.64 3.90
N LEU A 152 -18.15 -19.43 4.23
CA LEU A 152 -17.22 -18.37 4.62
C LEU A 152 -16.41 -18.73 5.88
N VAL A 153 -17.07 -19.33 6.88
CA VAL A 153 -16.39 -19.85 8.09
C VAL A 153 -15.36 -20.91 7.71
N ASN A 154 -15.74 -21.86 6.86
CA ASN A 154 -14.84 -22.92 6.41
C ASN A 154 -13.66 -22.38 5.61
N ALA A 155 -13.85 -21.37 4.77
CA ALA A 155 -12.78 -20.71 4.04
C ALA A 155 -11.77 -20.05 4.97
N GLN A 156 -12.25 -19.37 6.03
CA GLN A 156 -11.37 -18.77 7.03
C GLN A 156 -10.65 -19.85 7.86
N GLN A 157 -11.33 -20.91 8.29
CA GLN A 157 -10.74 -22.03 9.01
C GLN A 157 -9.63 -22.70 8.18
N THR A 158 -9.91 -23.00 6.91
CA THR A 158 -8.93 -23.58 5.98
C THR A 158 -7.70 -22.73 5.90
N ARG A 159 -7.86 -21.44 5.67
CA ARG A 159 -6.74 -20.49 5.64
C ARG A 159 -5.96 -20.49 6.95
N ARG A 160 -6.67 -20.41 8.09
CA ARG A 160 -6.04 -20.42 9.41
C ARG A 160 -5.22 -21.68 9.65
N MET A 161 -5.73 -22.84 9.21
CA MET A 161 -5.03 -24.13 9.31
C MET A 161 -3.81 -24.19 8.39
N LEU A 162 -3.94 -23.79 7.12
CA LEU A 162 -2.81 -23.73 6.18
C LEU A 162 -1.69 -22.85 6.71
N ASP A 163 -2.00 -21.65 7.19
CA ASP A 163 -1.02 -20.74 7.77
C ASP A 163 -0.39 -21.33 9.05
N ARG A 164 -1.16 -22.09 9.83
CA ARG A 164 -0.67 -22.81 10.99
C ARG A 164 0.28 -23.94 10.60
N MET A 165 -0.07 -24.76 9.60
CA MET A 165 0.75 -25.84 9.09
C MET A 165 2.12 -25.34 8.66
N VAL A 166 2.15 -24.38 7.73
CA VAL A 166 3.38 -23.80 7.22
C VAL A 166 4.20 -23.16 8.34
N GLY A 167 3.58 -22.26 9.12
CA GLY A 167 4.28 -21.53 10.17
C GLY A 167 4.82 -22.42 11.28
N TYR A 168 4.06 -23.45 11.66
CA TYR A 168 4.40 -24.31 12.78
C TYR A 168 5.39 -25.43 12.43
N ARG A 169 5.38 -25.87 11.17
CA ARG A 169 6.32 -26.89 10.70
C ARG A 169 7.66 -26.31 10.25
N ILE A 170 7.64 -25.18 9.53
CA ILE A 170 8.86 -24.60 8.95
C ILE A 170 9.57 -23.65 9.91
N SER A 171 8.86 -22.85 10.73
CA SER A 171 9.54 -21.88 11.60
C SER A 171 10.49 -22.52 12.63
N PRO A 172 10.16 -23.63 13.30
CA PRO A 172 11.10 -24.32 14.19
C PRO A 172 12.36 -24.83 13.47
N LEU A 173 12.24 -25.26 12.21
CA LEU A 173 13.36 -25.65 11.37
C LEU A 173 14.30 -24.46 11.13
N LEU A 174 13.74 -23.29 10.78
CA LEU A 174 14.52 -22.07 10.63
C LEU A 174 15.21 -21.66 11.95
N TRP A 175 14.58 -21.90 13.10
CA TRP A 175 15.19 -21.61 14.40
C TRP A 175 16.37 -22.52 14.72
N ALA A 176 16.25 -23.78 14.36
CA ALA A 176 17.31 -24.75 14.58
C ALA A 176 18.50 -24.55 13.62
N LYS A 177 18.23 -24.18 12.38
CA LYS A 177 19.24 -24.15 11.31
C LYS A 177 19.82 -22.74 11.05
N VAL A 178 19.12 -21.66 11.44
CA VAL A 178 19.56 -20.28 11.19
C VAL A 178 19.56 -19.47 12.48
N LYS A 179 18.37 -19.08 12.99
CA LYS A 179 18.25 -18.21 14.17
C LYS A 179 16.85 -18.26 14.76
N ARG A 180 16.76 -18.21 16.12
CA ARG A 180 15.48 -18.10 16.83
C ARG A 180 14.73 -16.82 16.46
N GLY A 181 13.40 -16.91 16.40
CA GLY A 181 12.50 -15.80 16.14
C GLY A 181 12.19 -15.56 14.66
N LEU A 182 12.74 -16.36 13.75
CA LEU A 182 12.34 -16.36 12.33
C LEU A 182 10.96 -16.97 12.16
N SER A 183 10.28 -16.65 11.08
CA SER A 183 9.00 -17.26 10.73
C SER A 183 8.92 -17.50 9.23
N ALA A 184 8.34 -18.62 8.85
CA ALA A 184 7.86 -18.87 7.51
C ALA A 184 6.33 -18.77 7.48
N GLY A 185 5.79 -18.32 6.38
CA GLY A 185 4.36 -18.26 6.13
C GLY A 185 4.14 -18.24 4.63
N ARG A 186 3.07 -18.83 4.16
CA ARG A 186 2.80 -19.02 2.74
C ARG A 186 2.95 -17.72 1.94
N VAL A 187 2.12 -16.72 2.22
CA VAL A 187 2.15 -15.43 1.50
C VAL A 187 3.42 -14.62 1.79
N GLN A 188 3.91 -14.63 3.05
CA GLN A 188 5.11 -13.86 3.41
C GLN A 188 6.38 -14.38 2.73
N SER A 189 6.50 -15.71 2.55
CA SER A 189 7.69 -16.29 1.89
C SER A 189 7.69 -16.03 0.40
N VAL A 190 6.53 -16.02 -0.24
CA VAL A 190 6.40 -15.62 -1.64
C VAL A 190 6.69 -14.13 -1.83
N ALA A 191 6.18 -13.25 -0.96
CA ALA A 191 6.49 -11.83 -1.02
C ALA A 191 8.01 -11.56 -0.84
N LEU A 192 8.67 -12.30 0.04
CA LEU A 192 10.13 -12.24 0.18
C LEU A 192 10.83 -12.71 -1.10
N ARG A 193 10.40 -13.83 -1.67
CA ARG A 193 10.94 -14.34 -2.95
C ARG A 193 10.83 -13.31 -4.06
N MET A 194 9.68 -12.65 -4.22
CA MET A 194 9.49 -11.59 -5.23
C MET A 194 10.52 -10.47 -5.11
N ILE A 195 10.83 -10.07 -3.87
CA ILE A 195 11.85 -9.04 -3.62
C ILE A 195 13.25 -9.57 -3.96
N CYS A 196 13.59 -10.81 -3.56
CA CYS A 196 14.87 -11.43 -3.89
C CYS A 196 15.06 -11.60 -5.41
N ASP A 197 14.03 -12.12 -6.11
CA ASP A 197 14.08 -12.30 -7.56
C ASP A 197 14.27 -10.93 -8.26
N ARG A 198 13.69 -9.84 -7.74
CA ARG A 198 13.91 -8.48 -8.22
C ARG A 198 15.36 -7.99 -7.98
N GLU A 199 15.94 -8.28 -6.82
CA GLU A 199 17.35 -7.97 -6.56
C GLU A 199 18.27 -8.74 -7.53
N ASP A 200 17.96 -10.03 -7.78
CA ASP A 200 18.69 -10.84 -8.76
C ASP A 200 18.62 -10.22 -10.17
N GLU A 201 17.42 -9.76 -10.59
CA GLU A 201 17.23 -9.03 -11.87
C GLU A 201 18.07 -7.75 -11.93
N ILE A 202 18.08 -6.96 -10.85
CA ILE A 202 18.84 -5.70 -10.77
C ILE A 202 20.34 -5.98 -10.84
N ASN A 203 20.82 -6.98 -10.09
CA ASN A 203 22.24 -7.32 -10.01
C ASN A 203 22.76 -7.97 -11.31
N ALA A 204 21.92 -8.70 -12.04
CA ALA A 204 22.26 -9.29 -13.33
C ALA A 204 22.10 -8.33 -14.52
N PHE A 205 21.53 -7.13 -14.28
CA PHE A 205 21.25 -6.19 -15.36
C PHE A 205 22.52 -5.61 -15.95
N ILE A 206 22.61 -5.65 -17.28
CA ILE A 206 23.69 -5.05 -18.04
C ILE A 206 23.13 -3.83 -18.78
N PRO A 207 23.60 -2.61 -18.48
CA PRO A 207 23.16 -1.41 -19.20
C PRO A 207 23.54 -1.47 -20.68
N GLU A 208 22.56 -1.22 -21.54
CA GLU A 208 22.75 -1.11 -22.99
C GLU A 208 22.73 0.36 -23.39
N GLU A 209 23.70 0.77 -24.20
CA GLU A 209 23.82 2.12 -24.74
C GLU A 209 22.73 2.36 -25.80
N TYR A 210 22.13 3.55 -25.76
CA TYR A 210 21.30 4.05 -26.85
C TYR A 210 21.40 5.58 -26.91
N TRP A 211 21.08 6.10 -28.08
CA TRP A 211 21.13 7.53 -28.34
C TRP A 211 19.77 8.09 -28.72
N ASN A 212 19.46 9.29 -28.22
CA ASN A 212 18.36 10.09 -28.70
C ASN A 212 18.91 11.22 -29.56
N LEU A 213 18.16 11.59 -30.59
CA LEU A 213 18.45 12.74 -31.43
C LEU A 213 17.19 13.61 -31.51
N ASP A 214 17.28 14.80 -30.93
CA ASP A 214 16.21 15.79 -30.94
C ASP A 214 16.56 16.92 -31.92
N ALA A 215 15.63 17.25 -32.83
CA ALA A 215 15.75 18.37 -33.74
C ALA A 215 14.94 19.56 -33.25
N MET A 216 15.62 20.67 -33.04
CA MET A 216 14.99 21.94 -32.68
C MET A 216 14.66 22.71 -33.96
N LEU A 217 13.36 22.86 -34.27
CA LEU A 217 12.88 23.42 -35.52
C LEU A 217 12.16 24.75 -35.32
N ASN A 218 12.55 25.78 -36.04
CA ASN A 218 11.87 27.07 -36.05
C ASN A 218 10.55 26.97 -36.86
N VAL A 219 9.47 27.37 -36.26
CA VAL A 219 8.15 27.45 -36.90
C VAL A 219 7.80 28.92 -37.10
N ALA A 220 7.35 29.29 -38.25
CA ALA A 220 6.93 30.66 -38.53
C ALA A 220 5.83 31.10 -37.54
N GLY A 221 6.02 32.30 -36.93
CA GLY A 221 5.12 32.84 -35.95
C GLY A 221 5.26 32.29 -34.52
N SER A 222 6.13 31.30 -34.27
CA SER A 222 6.45 30.79 -32.94
C SER A 222 7.70 31.44 -32.35
N LYS A 223 7.64 31.84 -31.06
CA LYS A 223 8.82 32.39 -30.35
C LYS A 223 9.76 31.30 -29.82
N LYS A 224 9.33 30.04 -29.78
CA LYS A 224 10.13 28.92 -29.30
C LYS A 224 10.25 27.88 -30.41
N PRO A 225 11.44 27.27 -30.57
CA PRO A 225 11.59 26.17 -31.49
C PRO A 225 10.70 24.98 -31.08
N LEU A 226 10.30 24.20 -32.07
CA LEU A 226 9.61 22.95 -31.91
C LEU A 226 10.62 21.85 -31.65
N ASP A 227 10.43 21.08 -30.61
CA ASP A 227 11.26 19.93 -30.28
C ASP A 227 10.67 18.69 -30.98
N ALA A 228 11.43 18.09 -31.89
CA ALA A 228 11.04 16.91 -32.68
C ALA A 228 12.04 15.78 -32.46
N LYS A 229 11.54 14.61 -32.05
CA LYS A 229 12.35 13.43 -31.76
C LYS A 229 12.59 12.59 -33.01
N TYR A 230 13.80 12.10 -33.19
CA TYR A 230 14.11 11.13 -34.22
C TYR A 230 13.22 9.89 -34.09
N TYR A 231 12.67 9.46 -35.21
CA TYR A 231 11.77 8.30 -35.26
C TYR A 231 12.41 7.10 -35.96
N GLY A 232 13.21 7.35 -37.00
CA GLY A 232 13.82 6.32 -37.81
C GLY A 232 13.91 6.72 -39.30
N LEU A 233 13.94 5.74 -40.20
CA LEU A 233 13.99 5.96 -41.64
C LEU A 233 12.58 6.17 -42.22
N ALA A 234 12.47 7.06 -43.18
CA ALA A 234 11.26 7.21 -43.98
C ALA A 234 11.15 6.04 -44.96
N ASN A 235 9.95 5.47 -45.14
CA ASN A 235 9.69 4.50 -46.21
C ASN A 235 9.46 5.23 -47.54
N GLU A 236 9.70 4.54 -48.66
CA GLU A 236 9.52 5.09 -50.02
C GLU A 236 8.08 5.58 -50.31
N GLU A 237 7.08 5.06 -49.58
CA GLU A 237 5.65 5.43 -49.68
C GLU A 237 5.24 6.62 -48.78
N GLY A 238 6.17 7.34 -48.16
CA GLY A 238 5.87 8.46 -47.24
C GLY A 238 5.26 8.00 -45.89
N ALA A 239 5.30 8.82 -44.90
CA ALA A 239 4.59 8.79 -43.62
C ALA A 239 4.58 7.52 -42.73
N LYS A 240 5.03 6.35 -43.18
CA LYS A 240 5.12 5.10 -42.38
C LYS A 240 6.54 4.60 -42.21
N GLY A 241 7.41 5.47 -41.63
CA GLY A 241 8.76 5.04 -41.25
C GLY A 241 8.72 3.94 -40.16
N SER A 242 9.71 3.06 -40.15
CA SER A 242 9.92 2.12 -39.05
C SER A 242 10.61 2.84 -37.91
N LYS A 243 10.09 2.70 -36.65
CA LYS A 243 10.76 3.20 -35.48
C LYS A 243 12.06 2.43 -35.28
N SER A 244 13.20 3.12 -35.29
CA SER A 244 14.51 2.52 -35.00
C SER A 244 15.17 3.24 -33.84
N ALA A 245 15.76 2.48 -32.92
CA ALA A 245 16.61 3.01 -31.88
C ALA A 245 18.03 3.19 -32.46
N ILE A 246 18.75 4.19 -32.00
CA ILE A 246 20.16 4.42 -32.33
C ILE A 246 20.99 3.74 -31.24
N HIS A 247 21.72 2.69 -31.57
CA HIS A 247 22.40 1.83 -30.60
C HIS A 247 23.88 2.21 -30.37
N SER A 248 24.46 3.02 -31.23
CA SER A 248 25.85 3.40 -31.09
C SER A 248 26.11 4.83 -31.58
N LYS A 249 27.29 5.35 -31.22
CA LYS A 249 27.75 6.66 -31.70
C LYS A 249 28.01 6.64 -33.18
N GLU A 250 28.51 5.51 -33.73
CA GLU A 250 28.81 5.37 -35.15
C GLU A 250 27.51 5.43 -35.99
N GLU A 251 26.44 4.81 -35.54
CA GLU A 251 25.11 4.94 -36.18
C GLU A 251 24.60 6.38 -36.14
N LEU A 252 24.76 7.05 -34.98
CA LEU A 252 24.41 8.47 -34.85
C LEU A 252 25.20 9.35 -35.80
N ASP A 253 26.53 9.16 -35.90
CA ASP A 253 27.41 9.98 -36.75
C ASP A 253 27.03 9.83 -38.24
N VAL A 254 26.59 8.64 -38.66
CA VAL A 254 26.05 8.42 -40.02
C VAL A 254 24.74 9.18 -40.23
N ILE A 255 23.83 9.15 -39.25
CA ILE A 255 22.56 9.88 -39.30
C ILE A 255 22.81 11.39 -39.35
N LEU A 256 23.69 11.91 -38.51
CA LEU A 256 24.04 13.33 -38.49
C LEU A 256 24.59 13.79 -39.83
N LYS A 257 25.48 13.00 -40.46
CA LYS A 257 26.03 13.29 -41.79
C LYS A 257 24.94 13.27 -42.88
N ASP A 258 24.02 12.35 -42.81
CA ASP A 258 22.87 12.29 -43.73
C ASP A 258 21.91 13.48 -43.59
N LEU A 259 21.93 14.14 -42.45
CA LEU A 259 21.10 15.31 -42.15
C LEU A 259 21.76 16.64 -42.47
N GLU A 260 23.03 16.65 -42.91
CA GLU A 260 23.73 17.88 -43.29
C GLU A 260 23.09 18.49 -44.54
N GLY A 261 22.67 19.75 -44.44
CA GLY A 261 22.12 20.49 -45.61
C GLY A 261 20.73 20.02 -46.09
N VAL A 262 20.06 19.14 -45.37
CA VAL A 262 18.75 18.61 -45.73
C VAL A 262 17.64 19.52 -45.27
N SER A 263 16.57 19.68 -46.06
CA SER A 263 15.36 20.41 -45.65
C SER A 263 14.47 19.51 -44.74
N TYR A 264 13.84 20.16 -43.77
CA TYR A 264 12.88 19.54 -42.86
C TYR A 264 11.46 19.90 -43.30
N VAL A 265 10.65 18.92 -43.68
CA VAL A 265 9.32 19.18 -44.19
C VAL A 265 8.30 18.45 -43.31
N ALA A 266 7.26 19.16 -42.87
CA ALA A 266 6.14 18.58 -42.17
C ALA A 266 5.31 17.69 -43.12
N ASP A 267 5.58 16.42 -43.14
CA ASP A 267 5.03 15.47 -44.09
C ASP A 267 3.55 15.14 -43.78
N GLU A 268 3.27 14.88 -42.50
CA GLU A 268 1.93 14.56 -42.03
C GLU A 268 1.60 15.35 -40.76
N VAL A 269 0.48 16.06 -40.75
CA VAL A 269 -0.06 16.74 -39.57
C VAL A 269 -1.41 16.12 -39.23
N LYS A 270 -1.48 15.43 -38.10
CA LYS A 270 -2.72 14.83 -37.59
C LYS A 270 -3.24 15.61 -36.39
N LYS A 271 -4.47 16.11 -36.49
CA LYS A 271 -5.23 16.66 -35.39
C LYS A 271 -6.27 15.64 -34.95
N GLY A 272 -6.43 15.49 -33.65
CA GLY A 272 -7.36 14.53 -33.09
C GLY A 272 -7.70 14.86 -31.64
N GLU A 273 -8.48 14.01 -31.03
CA GLU A 273 -8.84 14.10 -29.61
C GLU A 273 -8.30 12.85 -28.86
N ARG A 274 -7.85 13.09 -27.63
CA ARG A 274 -7.48 12.04 -26.70
C ARG A 274 -8.36 12.14 -25.46
N ILE A 275 -9.11 11.09 -25.19
CA ILE A 275 -9.99 11.00 -24.04
C ILE A 275 -9.23 10.33 -22.89
N LYS A 276 -9.07 11.04 -21.77
CA LYS A 276 -8.54 10.47 -20.51
C LYS A 276 -9.73 10.09 -19.62
N LYS A 277 -9.93 8.79 -19.47
CA LYS A 277 -11.04 8.23 -18.68
C LYS A 277 -10.91 8.59 -17.20
N ALA A 278 -12.04 8.81 -16.53
CA ALA A 278 -12.13 8.98 -15.09
C ALA A 278 -11.59 7.71 -14.38
N PRO A 279 -10.90 7.87 -13.25
CA PRO A 279 -10.38 6.73 -12.49
C PRO A 279 -11.52 5.99 -11.80
N ILE A 280 -11.38 4.66 -11.64
CA ILE A 280 -12.32 3.85 -10.87
C ILE A 280 -12.19 4.14 -9.35
N PRO A 281 -13.24 3.87 -8.54
CA PRO A 281 -13.15 3.97 -7.08
C PRO A 281 -12.07 3.08 -6.50
N PHE A 282 -11.62 3.36 -5.27
CA PHE A 282 -10.56 2.60 -4.64
C PHE A 282 -10.99 1.18 -4.22
N THR A 283 -10.11 0.22 -4.51
CA THR A 283 -9.97 -1.04 -3.78
C THR A 283 -8.96 -0.88 -2.64
N THR A 284 -8.80 -1.89 -1.78
CA THR A 284 -7.75 -1.90 -0.74
C THR A 284 -6.37 -1.70 -1.33
N SER A 285 -6.07 -2.41 -2.42
CA SER A 285 -4.76 -2.35 -3.09
C SER A 285 -4.49 -0.96 -3.67
N THR A 286 -5.42 -0.44 -4.47
CA THR A 286 -5.25 0.87 -5.11
C THR A 286 -5.23 2.03 -4.11
N LEU A 287 -5.95 1.91 -2.98
CA LEU A 287 -5.87 2.88 -1.88
C LEU A 287 -4.48 2.87 -1.22
N GLN A 288 -3.92 1.69 -0.96
CA GLN A 288 -2.57 1.58 -0.38
C GLN A 288 -1.51 2.15 -1.33
N GLN A 289 -1.62 1.88 -2.62
CA GLN A 289 -0.72 2.40 -3.65
C GLN A 289 -0.75 3.93 -3.69
N GLU A 290 -1.94 4.50 -3.83
CA GLU A 290 -2.08 5.95 -3.97
C GLU A 290 -1.77 6.70 -2.67
N ALA A 291 -2.16 6.17 -1.50
CA ALA A 291 -1.80 6.76 -0.21
C ALA A 291 -0.27 6.74 0.03
N SER A 292 0.44 5.73 -0.47
CA SER A 292 1.90 5.69 -0.41
C SER A 292 2.54 6.78 -1.29
N LYS A 293 2.01 6.99 -2.50
CA LYS A 293 2.52 7.98 -3.45
C LYS A 293 2.18 9.42 -3.02
N ALA A 294 0.89 9.71 -2.85
CA ALA A 294 0.39 11.07 -2.58
C ALA A 294 0.62 11.54 -1.13
N LEU A 295 0.49 10.63 -0.16
CA LEU A 295 0.50 10.97 1.25
C LEU A 295 1.77 10.54 1.98
N ASN A 296 2.60 9.71 1.36
CA ASN A 296 3.75 9.06 1.94
C ASN A 296 3.38 8.20 3.17
N PHE A 297 2.26 7.48 3.09
CA PHE A 297 1.81 6.56 4.13
C PHE A 297 2.32 5.14 3.83
N SER A 298 2.73 4.40 4.86
CA SER A 298 2.94 2.96 4.73
C SER A 298 1.60 2.24 4.55
N THR A 299 1.63 1.03 3.99
CA THR A 299 0.44 0.18 3.85
C THR A 299 -0.25 -0.05 5.19
N GLN A 300 0.51 -0.34 6.26
CA GLN A 300 0.00 -0.50 7.62
C GLN A 300 -0.67 0.79 8.15
N LYS A 301 -0.03 1.96 7.95
CA LYS A 301 -0.60 3.24 8.37
C LYS A 301 -1.89 3.55 7.62
N THR A 302 -1.93 3.31 6.32
CA THR A 302 -3.12 3.50 5.48
C THR A 302 -4.29 2.67 6.01
N MET A 303 -4.08 1.36 6.24
CA MET A 303 -5.13 0.49 6.73
C MET A 303 -5.60 0.84 8.14
N ARG A 304 -4.70 1.23 9.04
CA ARG A 304 -5.06 1.68 10.39
C ARG A 304 -5.93 2.93 10.36
N ILE A 305 -5.61 3.90 9.52
CA ILE A 305 -6.38 5.14 9.38
C ILE A 305 -7.73 4.86 8.71
N ALA A 306 -7.76 4.04 7.66
CA ALA A 306 -8.99 3.62 7.01
C ALA A 306 -9.93 2.90 7.97
N GLN A 307 -9.40 2.04 8.86
CA GLN A 307 -10.19 1.38 9.91
C GLN A 307 -10.87 2.39 10.84
N GLN A 308 -10.16 3.45 11.25
CA GLN A 308 -10.74 4.51 12.08
C GLN A 308 -11.85 5.28 11.36
N LEU A 309 -11.64 5.60 10.09
CA LEU A 309 -12.66 6.27 9.28
C LEU A 309 -13.91 5.41 9.07
N TYR A 310 -13.75 4.10 8.94
CA TYR A 310 -14.85 3.14 8.81
C TYR A 310 -15.61 2.94 10.12
N GLU A 311 -14.91 2.69 11.23
CA GLU A 311 -15.54 2.37 12.52
C GLU A 311 -16.28 3.55 13.15
N GLY A 312 -15.88 4.76 12.80
CA GLY A 312 -16.54 6.00 13.20
C GLY A 312 -15.61 7.00 13.86
N VAL A 313 -15.78 8.23 13.49
CA VAL A 313 -15.10 9.41 14.02
C VAL A 313 -16.13 10.46 14.41
N GLU A 314 -15.76 11.30 15.38
CA GLU A 314 -16.64 12.40 15.77
C GLU A 314 -16.56 13.51 14.73
N VAL A 315 -17.70 13.88 14.14
CA VAL A 315 -17.84 14.95 13.17
C VAL A 315 -18.79 16.01 13.71
N LYS A 316 -18.33 17.25 13.78
CA LYS A 316 -19.12 18.39 14.29
C LYS A 316 -20.47 18.51 13.56
N GLY A 317 -21.55 18.54 14.30
CA GLY A 317 -22.92 18.61 13.76
C GLY A 317 -23.50 17.24 13.35
N HIS A 318 -22.69 16.18 13.22
CA HIS A 318 -23.14 14.85 12.79
C HIS A 318 -22.93 13.76 13.87
N GLY A 319 -22.14 14.08 14.93
CA GLY A 319 -21.79 13.12 15.97
C GLY A 319 -20.78 12.07 15.50
N THR A 320 -20.76 10.88 16.13
CA THR A 320 -19.87 9.79 15.73
C THR A 320 -20.46 9.00 14.59
N ILE A 321 -19.82 9.02 13.42
CA ILE A 321 -20.26 8.35 12.20
C ILE A 321 -19.09 7.68 11.47
N GLY A 322 -19.36 6.59 10.74
CA GLY A 322 -18.42 6.03 9.77
C GLY A 322 -18.38 6.90 8.53
N LEU A 323 -17.19 7.36 8.14
CA LEU A 323 -17.01 8.26 7.01
C LEU A 323 -16.76 7.54 5.69
N ILE A 324 -16.34 6.28 5.73
CA ILE A 324 -16.08 5.48 4.53
C ILE A 324 -16.74 4.11 4.63
N THR A 325 -16.93 3.48 3.47
CA THR A 325 -17.35 2.08 3.37
C THR A 325 -16.26 1.12 3.84
N TYR A 326 -16.58 -0.16 3.93
CA TYR A 326 -15.67 -1.21 4.37
C TYR A 326 -14.37 -1.23 3.57
N LEU A 327 -13.25 -1.23 4.29
CA LEU A 327 -11.93 -0.94 3.72
C LEU A 327 -11.21 -2.16 3.14
N ARG A 328 -11.66 -3.39 3.42
CA ARG A 328 -11.04 -4.62 2.89
C ARG A 328 -11.87 -5.15 1.75
N THR A 329 -11.62 -4.63 0.57
CA THR A 329 -12.38 -4.97 -0.64
C THR A 329 -11.49 -4.95 -1.88
N ASP A 330 -11.74 -5.84 -2.79
CA ASP A 330 -11.23 -5.88 -4.16
C ASP A 330 -12.30 -5.45 -5.18
N SER A 331 -13.52 -5.14 -4.71
CA SER A 331 -14.63 -4.66 -5.53
C SER A 331 -14.49 -3.20 -5.89
N THR A 332 -14.87 -2.86 -7.11
CA THR A 332 -15.05 -1.47 -7.59
C THR A 332 -16.54 -1.10 -7.74
N ARG A 333 -17.45 -2.01 -7.32
CA ARG A 333 -18.90 -1.78 -7.34
C ARG A 333 -19.29 -0.64 -6.40
N VAL A 334 -20.30 0.10 -6.75
CA VAL A 334 -20.89 1.15 -5.92
C VAL A 334 -22.39 0.89 -5.84
N ALA A 335 -22.97 1.03 -4.65
CA ALA A 335 -24.42 0.90 -4.47
C ALA A 335 -25.17 1.98 -5.29
N ASP A 336 -26.33 1.61 -5.83
CA ASP A 336 -27.10 2.48 -6.73
C ASP A 336 -27.49 3.80 -6.09
N GLU A 337 -27.83 3.80 -4.79
CA GLU A 337 -28.16 5.03 -4.06
C GLU A 337 -26.93 5.95 -3.96
N ALA A 338 -25.76 5.40 -3.72
CA ALA A 338 -24.52 6.18 -3.61
C ALA A 338 -24.07 6.71 -4.98
N ASP A 339 -24.26 5.93 -6.06
CA ASP A 339 -24.00 6.36 -7.43
C ASP A 339 -24.90 7.52 -7.82
N ALA A 340 -26.22 7.39 -7.58
CA ALA A 340 -27.20 8.44 -7.86
C ALA A 340 -26.92 9.72 -7.06
N ALA A 341 -26.62 9.60 -5.76
CA ALA A 341 -26.27 10.74 -4.92
C ALA A 341 -25.02 11.46 -5.42
N ALA A 342 -23.99 10.70 -5.80
CA ALA A 342 -22.75 11.28 -6.31
C ALA A 342 -22.92 11.98 -7.65
N ARG A 343 -23.72 11.42 -8.57
CA ARG A 343 -24.05 12.08 -9.86
C ARG A 343 -24.84 13.36 -9.66
N SER A 344 -25.81 13.35 -8.74
CA SER A 344 -26.57 14.56 -8.40
C SER A 344 -25.68 15.64 -7.81
N PHE A 345 -24.77 15.24 -6.89
CA PHE A 345 -23.79 16.15 -6.31
C PHE A 345 -22.87 16.77 -7.37
N VAL A 346 -22.38 15.96 -8.34
CA VAL A 346 -21.53 16.47 -9.43
C VAL A 346 -22.30 17.46 -10.28
N LYS A 347 -23.55 17.18 -10.69
CA LYS A 347 -24.36 18.09 -11.46
C LYS A 347 -24.59 19.43 -10.75
N GLU A 348 -24.91 19.39 -9.47
CA GLU A 348 -25.19 20.57 -8.67
C GLU A 348 -23.94 21.46 -8.45
N HIS A 349 -22.78 20.86 -8.18
CA HIS A 349 -21.59 21.61 -7.77
C HIS A 349 -20.60 21.91 -8.89
N TYR A 350 -20.61 21.14 -9.98
CA TYR A 350 -19.67 21.26 -11.10
C TYR A 350 -20.35 21.54 -12.43
N GLY A 351 -21.66 21.25 -12.55
CA GLY A 351 -22.43 21.45 -13.77
C GLY A 351 -22.77 20.14 -14.49
N GLU A 352 -23.78 20.18 -15.33
CA GLU A 352 -24.34 19.02 -16.05
C GLU A 352 -23.32 18.32 -16.94
N ASN A 353 -22.46 19.10 -17.62
CA ASN A 353 -21.41 18.58 -18.50
C ASN A 353 -20.28 17.83 -17.77
N TYR A 354 -20.14 18.00 -16.46
CA TYR A 354 -19.18 17.28 -15.64
C TYR A 354 -19.70 15.92 -15.15
N ALA A 355 -20.99 15.67 -15.21
CA ALA A 355 -21.54 14.38 -14.83
C ALA A 355 -21.24 13.33 -15.92
N ALA A 356 -20.75 12.14 -15.52
CA ALA A 356 -20.50 11.07 -16.46
C ALA A 356 -21.81 10.65 -17.15
N ALA A 357 -21.81 10.58 -18.48
CA ALA A 357 -22.89 9.99 -19.25
C ALA A 357 -22.76 8.46 -19.21
N GLY A 358 -23.79 7.76 -18.69
CA GLY A 358 -23.86 6.30 -18.72
C GLY A 358 -23.23 5.61 -17.50
N GLU A 359 -23.33 4.29 -17.47
CA GLU A 359 -22.83 3.43 -16.41
C GLU A 359 -21.30 3.44 -16.37
N ALA A 360 -20.70 4.05 -15.36
CA ALA A 360 -19.30 3.91 -15.04
C ALA A 360 -19.05 2.62 -14.23
N SER A 361 -19.83 1.56 -14.47
CA SER A 361 -19.51 0.23 -13.96
C SER A 361 -18.55 -0.40 -14.96
N ALA A 362 -17.27 -0.50 -14.59
CA ALA A 362 -16.42 -1.52 -15.19
C ALA A 362 -17.18 -2.84 -15.07
N LYS A 363 -17.50 -3.49 -16.20
CA LYS A 363 -18.08 -4.83 -16.18
C LYS A 363 -17.15 -5.67 -15.32
N ASN A 364 -17.64 -6.11 -14.17
CA ASN A 364 -16.93 -7.02 -13.31
C ASN A 364 -16.64 -8.32 -14.07
N THR A 365 -15.45 -8.41 -14.64
CA THR A 365 -14.96 -9.60 -15.31
C THR A 365 -14.31 -10.53 -14.29
N GLY A 366 -15.12 -11.12 -13.41
CA GLY A 366 -14.67 -12.27 -12.63
C GLY A 366 -14.63 -12.11 -11.13
N LYS A 367 -15.23 -13.07 -10.45
CA LYS A 367 -14.98 -13.57 -9.08
C LYS A 367 -14.88 -12.53 -7.96
N ILE A 368 -15.85 -11.66 -7.86
CA ILE A 368 -15.99 -10.74 -6.75
C ILE A 368 -17.03 -11.33 -5.81
N GLN A 369 -16.74 -11.32 -4.51
CA GLN A 369 -17.79 -11.50 -3.52
C GLN A 369 -18.81 -10.37 -3.74
N ASP A 370 -19.94 -10.68 -4.36
CA ASP A 370 -20.98 -9.70 -4.79
C ASP A 370 -21.50 -8.79 -3.65
N ALA A 371 -21.18 -9.10 -2.41
CA ALA A 371 -21.58 -8.36 -1.23
C ALA A 371 -20.71 -7.11 -0.96
N HIS A 372 -19.50 -7.01 -1.52
CA HIS A 372 -18.58 -5.91 -1.23
C HIS A 372 -18.76 -4.74 -2.18
N GLU A 373 -18.51 -3.54 -1.66
CA GLU A 373 -18.44 -2.29 -2.42
C GLU A 373 -17.00 -1.75 -2.46
N ALA A 374 -16.75 -0.81 -3.39
CA ALA A 374 -15.54 0.00 -3.39
C ALA A 374 -15.41 0.85 -2.12
N ILE A 375 -14.18 1.27 -1.82
CA ILE A 375 -13.92 2.23 -0.73
C ILE A 375 -14.36 3.62 -1.21
N ARG A 376 -15.39 4.15 -0.58
CA ARG A 376 -16.00 5.45 -0.89
C ARG A 376 -16.44 6.18 0.38
N PRO A 377 -16.69 7.49 0.33
CA PRO A 377 -17.40 8.18 1.42
C PRO A 377 -18.80 7.56 1.62
N THR A 378 -19.27 7.49 2.86
CA THR A 378 -20.63 7.04 3.19
C THR A 378 -21.67 8.06 2.77
N ASP A 379 -21.29 9.34 2.79
CA ASP A 379 -22.10 10.46 2.35
C ASP A 379 -21.23 11.43 1.56
N ILE A 380 -21.53 11.60 0.27
CA ILE A 380 -20.79 12.48 -0.64
C ILE A 380 -20.87 13.97 -0.24
N THR A 381 -21.95 14.36 0.45
CA THR A 381 -22.18 15.75 0.90
C THR A 381 -21.23 16.14 2.05
N LEU A 382 -20.67 15.18 2.77
CA LEU A 382 -19.62 15.42 3.77
C LEU A 382 -18.30 15.73 3.06
N THR A 383 -18.22 16.88 2.45
CA THR A 383 -17.02 17.31 1.70
C THR A 383 -15.80 17.41 2.60
N PRO A 384 -14.58 17.30 2.05
CA PRO A 384 -13.36 17.49 2.83
C PRO A 384 -13.32 18.80 3.62
N VAL A 385 -13.91 19.88 3.09
CA VAL A 385 -13.97 21.18 3.79
C VAL A 385 -14.78 21.08 5.07
N MET A 386 -15.93 20.40 5.04
CA MET A 386 -16.83 20.26 6.19
C MET A 386 -16.21 19.45 7.34
N VAL A 387 -15.46 18.38 7.02
CA VAL A 387 -14.88 17.48 8.03
C VAL A 387 -13.48 17.89 8.51
N LYS A 388 -12.87 18.89 7.89
CA LYS A 388 -11.47 19.29 8.13
C LYS A 388 -11.18 19.62 9.59
N GLU A 389 -12.05 20.37 10.25
CA GLU A 389 -11.86 20.78 11.65
C GLU A 389 -12.11 19.64 12.65
N SER A 390 -12.85 18.62 12.24
CA SER A 390 -13.20 17.46 13.07
C SER A 390 -12.16 16.36 13.05
N LEU A 391 -11.32 16.31 12.02
CA LEU A 391 -10.41 15.19 11.78
C LEU A 391 -8.95 15.56 12.09
N PRO A 392 -8.21 14.69 12.80
CA PRO A 392 -6.76 14.76 12.83
C PRO A 392 -6.17 14.76 11.41
N ARG A 393 -5.03 15.43 11.23
CA ARG A 393 -4.39 15.66 9.94
C ARG A 393 -4.29 14.43 9.03
N ASP A 394 -3.88 13.30 9.57
CA ASP A 394 -3.68 12.08 8.76
C ASP A 394 -5.02 11.45 8.34
N LEU A 395 -6.03 11.47 9.23
CA LEU A 395 -7.38 11.01 8.90
C LEU A 395 -8.01 11.90 7.82
N PHE A 396 -7.88 13.22 7.97
CA PHE A 396 -8.34 14.19 6.99
C PHE A 396 -7.73 13.96 5.62
N ARG A 397 -6.40 13.78 5.54
CA ARG A 397 -5.71 13.58 4.26
C ARG A 397 -6.17 12.29 3.56
N LEU A 398 -6.35 11.20 4.31
CA LEU A 398 -6.82 9.94 3.72
C LEU A 398 -8.28 10.04 3.29
N TYR A 399 -9.15 10.66 4.11
CA TYR A 399 -10.54 10.91 3.73
C TYR A 399 -10.64 11.76 2.48
N GLN A 400 -9.89 12.86 2.41
CA GLN A 400 -9.84 13.75 1.24
C GLN A 400 -9.43 12.99 -0.03
N LEU A 401 -8.44 12.10 0.06
CA LEU A 401 -8.00 11.26 -1.05
C LEU A 401 -9.13 10.34 -1.54
N ILE A 402 -9.81 9.66 -0.61
CA ILE A 402 -10.93 8.76 -0.91
C ILE A 402 -12.10 9.54 -1.51
N TRP A 403 -12.46 10.66 -0.91
CA TRP A 403 -13.57 11.50 -1.37
C TRP A 403 -13.33 12.03 -2.80
N LYS A 404 -12.14 12.60 -3.03
CA LYS A 404 -11.77 13.12 -4.36
C LYS A 404 -11.79 12.03 -5.43
N ARG A 405 -11.22 10.86 -5.13
CA ARG A 405 -11.19 9.73 -6.07
C ARG A 405 -12.58 9.23 -6.40
N PHE A 406 -13.44 9.10 -5.41
CA PHE A 406 -14.84 8.67 -5.61
C PHE A 406 -15.62 9.69 -6.42
N THR A 407 -15.55 10.98 -6.07
CA THR A 407 -16.20 12.05 -6.83
C THR A 407 -15.74 12.03 -8.29
N ALA A 408 -14.45 12.03 -8.53
CA ALA A 408 -13.85 11.96 -9.87
C ALA A 408 -14.33 10.74 -10.68
N SER A 409 -14.54 9.60 -10.02
CA SER A 409 -15.00 8.39 -10.68
C SER A 409 -16.44 8.49 -11.24
N ARG A 410 -17.20 9.51 -10.85
CA ARG A 410 -18.57 9.79 -11.30
C ARG A 410 -18.64 11.00 -12.23
N MET A 411 -17.47 11.54 -12.61
CA MET A 411 -17.36 12.69 -13.50
C MET A 411 -17.03 12.27 -14.94
N ALA A 412 -17.30 13.17 -15.85
CA ALA A 412 -16.97 13.02 -17.26
C ALA A 412 -15.46 12.90 -17.46
N PRO A 413 -15.00 12.19 -18.50
CA PRO A 413 -13.59 12.09 -18.83
C PRO A 413 -13.01 13.47 -19.19
N ALA A 414 -11.68 13.60 -19.03
CA ALA A 414 -10.99 14.77 -19.56
C ALA A 414 -10.72 14.59 -21.05
N VAL A 415 -10.77 15.67 -21.80
CA VAL A 415 -10.58 15.68 -23.26
C VAL A 415 -9.40 16.57 -23.59
N TYR A 416 -8.50 16.03 -24.39
CA TYR A 416 -7.34 16.72 -24.91
C TYR A 416 -7.44 16.82 -26.42
N GLU A 417 -7.24 18.00 -26.96
CA GLU A 417 -6.91 18.18 -28.36
C GLU A 417 -5.45 17.78 -28.58
N THR A 418 -5.19 16.92 -29.52
CA THR A 418 -3.85 16.44 -29.85
C THR A 418 -3.45 16.85 -31.23
N THR A 419 -2.22 17.30 -31.39
CA THR A 419 -1.61 17.51 -32.71
C THR A 419 -0.34 16.70 -32.77
N SER A 420 -0.20 15.81 -33.73
CA SER A 420 1.02 15.09 -34.02
C SER A 420 1.54 15.44 -35.41
N VAL A 421 2.84 15.64 -35.50
CA VAL A 421 3.50 16.03 -36.74
C VAL A 421 4.60 15.03 -37.02
N LYS A 422 4.60 14.46 -38.23
CA LYS A 422 5.75 13.73 -38.77
C LYS A 422 6.52 14.67 -39.68
N ILE A 423 7.81 14.72 -39.49
CA ILE A 423 8.71 15.65 -40.17
C ILE A 423 9.75 14.82 -40.90
N ARG A 424 9.81 14.97 -42.22
CA ARG A 424 10.79 14.30 -43.08
C ARG A 424 12.02 15.20 -43.24
N ALA A 425 13.20 14.59 -43.04
CA ALA A 425 14.49 15.19 -43.29
C ALA A 425 15.32 14.23 -44.19
N GLY A 426 15.25 14.41 -45.50
CA GLY A 426 15.80 13.47 -46.49
C GLY A 426 15.19 12.09 -46.35
N LYS A 427 16.02 11.08 -46.04
CA LYS A 427 15.58 9.70 -45.75
C LYS A 427 15.22 9.45 -44.30
N HIS A 428 15.30 10.45 -43.42
CA HIS A 428 15.02 10.33 -42.00
C HIS A 428 13.68 10.96 -41.61
N MET A 429 13.11 10.47 -40.55
CA MET A 429 11.84 10.94 -39.97
C MET A 429 12.05 11.41 -38.53
N PHE A 430 11.42 12.53 -38.21
CA PHE A 430 11.25 13.01 -36.86
C PHE A 430 9.76 13.08 -36.51
N THR A 431 9.45 13.01 -35.24
CA THR A 431 8.07 13.13 -34.76
C THR A 431 7.98 14.09 -33.60
N THR A 432 6.91 14.84 -33.56
CA THR A 432 6.57 15.66 -32.39
C THR A 432 5.08 15.59 -32.15
N SER A 433 4.67 15.78 -30.89
CA SER A 433 3.27 15.82 -30.53
C SER A 433 3.04 16.83 -29.41
N ALA A 434 1.88 17.49 -29.45
CA ALA A 434 1.40 18.34 -28.39
C ALA A 434 -0.02 17.95 -28.01
N SER A 435 -0.35 18.13 -26.74
CA SER A 435 -1.69 17.94 -26.22
C SER A 435 -2.13 19.21 -25.49
N ARG A 436 -3.31 19.69 -25.78
CA ARG A 436 -3.92 20.82 -25.07
C ARG A 436 -5.19 20.33 -24.38
N LEU A 437 -5.28 20.55 -23.07
CA LEU A 437 -6.50 20.24 -22.34
C LEU A 437 -7.65 21.11 -22.86
N SER A 438 -8.67 20.49 -23.45
CA SER A 438 -9.87 21.13 -23.97
C SER A 438 -11.00 21.13 -22.93
N PHE A 439 -11.14 20.01 -22.22
CA PHE A 439 -12.09 19.86 -21.12
C PHE A 439 -11.44 19.05 -19.99
N ASP A 440 -11.43 19.62 -18.78
CA ASP A 440 -10.73 19.01 -17.64
C ASP A 440 -11.52 17.87 -16.97
N GLY A 441 -12.85 17.83 -17.11
CA GLY A 441 -13.69 16.77 -16.59
C GLY A 441 -13.35 16.40 -15.14
N PHE A 442 -13.09 15.13 -14.87
CA PHE A 442 -12.73 14.64 -13.52
C PHE A 442 -11.43 15.26 -12.95
N MET A 443 -10.55 15.77 -13.79
CA MET A 443 -9.28 16.36 -13.37
C MET A 443 -9.46 17.66 -12.58
N SER A 444 -10.62 18.31 -12.68
CA SER A 444 -10.99 19.44 -11.82
C SER A 444 -11.02 19.08 -10.32
N VAL A 445 -11.20 17.79 -9.97
CA VAL A 445 -11.30 17.30 -8.60
C VAL A 445 -10.07 16.44 -8.22
N TYR A 446 -9.60 15.61 -9.13
CA TYR A 446 -8.60 14.59 -8.85
C TYR A 446 -7.61 14.41 -9.99
N VAL A 447 -6.33 14.55 -9.64
CA VAL A 447 -5.20 14.19 -10.50
C VAL A 447 -4.41 13.11 -9.75
N ALA A 448 -4.15 11.98 -10.38
CA ALA A 448 -3.39 10.90 -9.77
C ALA A 448 -1.91 11.29 -9.61
N SER A 449 -1.23 10.72 -8.62
CA SER A 449 0.18 11.04 -8.34
C SER A 449 1.16 10.64 -9.44
N ASP A 450 0.74 9.72 -10.31
CA ASP A 450 1.54 9.25 -11.46
C ASP A 450 1.20 10.00 -12.76
N ASP A 451 0.22 10.90 -12.74
CA ASP A 451 -0.07 11.73 -13.90
C ASP A 451 1.10 12.71 -14.09
N GLU A 452 1.95 12.42 -15.04
CA GLU A 452 3.00 13.33 -15.44
C GLU A 452 2.41 14.67 -15.89
N GLU A 453 2.98 15.78 -15.46
CA GLU A 453 2.69 17.07 -16.08
C GLU A 453 3.13 16.97 -17.54
N GLU A 454 2.16 16.82 -18.46
CA GLU A 454 2.44 16.84 -19.89
C GLU A 454 3.21 18.13 -20.20
N LYS A 455 4.39 17.96 -20.79
CA LYS A 455 5.15 19.10 -21.30
C LYS A 455 4.22 19.89 -22.21
N LYS A 456 3.90 21.12 -21.83
CA LYS A 456 3.07 22.04 -22.61
C LYS A 456 3.89 22.52 -23.81
N GLN A 457 4.11 21.62 -24.77
CA GLN A 457 4.66 22.01 -26.05
C GLN A 457 3.54 22.64 -26.85
N VAL A 458 3.72 23.86 -27.30
CA VAL A 458 2.77 24.53 -28.20
C VAL A 458 3.27 24.31 -29.62
N ILE A 459 2.55 23.47 -30.36
CA ILE A 459 2.77 23.36 -31.80
C ILE A 459 2.10 24.58 -32.44
N GLY A 460 2.89 25.44 -33.09
CA GLY A 460 2.37 26.54 -33.87
C GLY A 460 1.46 26.14 -35.03
N ALA A 461 1.06 27.07 -35.87
CA ALA A 461 0.29 26.74 -37.07
C ALA A 461 1.22 26.01 -38.08
N ILE A 462 1.23 24.67 -38.01
CA ILE A 462 1.96 23.82 -38.93
C ILE A 462 0.95 23.12 -39.83
N GLU A 463 1.22 23.15 -41.15
CA GLU A 463 0.44 22.47 -42.17
C GLU A 463 1.33 21.43 -42.90
N SER A 464 0.69 20.42 -43.46
CA SER A 464 1.37 19.43 -44.26
C SER A 464 2.02 20.08 -45.49
N GLY A 465 3.27 19.71 -45.81
CA GLY A 465 4.09 20.30 -46.86
C GLY A 465 4.89 21.54 -46.41
N MET A 466 4.69 22.03 -45.18
CA MET A 466 5.43 23.21 -44.67
C MET A 466 6.89 22.87 -44.41
N GLU A 467 7.78 23.70 -44.91
CA GLU A 467 9.21 23.61 -44.63
C GLU A 467 9.52 24.26 -43.26
N LEU A 468 10.29 23.56 -42.42
CA LEU A 468 10.70 23.98 -41.08
C LEU A 468 12.20 24.22 -41.06
N LYS A 469 12.65 25.34 -40.49
CA LYS A 469 14.06 25.67 -40.45
C LYS A 469 14.72 25.02 -39.24
N LEU A 470 15.73 24.18 -39.48
CA LEU A 470 16.55 23.62 -38.42
C LEU A 470 17.27 24.72 -37.64
N ALA A 471 17.13 24.75 -36.34
CA ALA A 471 17.90 25.62 -35.45
C ALA A 471 19.08 24.90 -34.83
N ASP A 472 18.86 23.62 -34.40
CA ASP A 472 19.88 22.81 -33.71
C ASP A 472 19.53 21.33 -33.77
N LEU A 473 20.55 20.47 -33.74
CA LEU A 473 20.41 19.01 -33.53
C LEU A 473 21.06 18.65 -32.20
N GLN A 474 20.30 18.02 -31.31
CA GLN A 474 20.75 17.71 -29.97
C GLN A 474 20.84 16.18 -29.77
N PRO A 475 22.01 15.59 -30.02
CA PRO A 475 22.25 14.19 -29.66
C PRO A 475 22.44 14.04 -28.16
N SER A 476 21.91 12.97 -27.59
CA SER A 476 22.09 12.65 -26.17
C SER A 476 22.29 11.15 -25.98
N GLN A 477 23.34 10.79 -25.26
CA GLN A 477 23.70 9.45 -24.90
C GLN A 477 22.90 9.00 -23.67
N HIS A 478 22.38 7.80 -23.71
CA HIS A 478 21.65 7.19 -22.62
C HIS A 478 22.05 5.74 -22.45
N PHE A 479 21.79 5.20 -21.28
CA PHE A 479 21.90 3.78 -20.98
C PHE A 479 20.58 3.28 -20.41
N THR A 480 20.18 2.08 -20.80
CA THR A 480 19.03 1.41 -20.18
C THR A 480 19.27 1.29 -18.67
N GLN A 481 18.21 1.39 -17.90
CA GLN A 481 18.26 1.34 -16.44
C GLN A 481 17.72 -0.01 -15.94
N PRO A 482 18.25 -0.56 -14.84
CA PRO A 482 17.71 -1.76 -14.24
C PRO A 482 16.27 -1.52 -13.76
N PRO A 483 15.48 -2.59 -13.59
CA PRO A 483 14.16 -2.45 -12.99
C PRO A 483 14.27 -1.83 -11.60
N ALA A 484 13.31 -1.00 -11.22
CA ALA A 484 13.34 -0.34 -9.91
C ALA A 484 13.10 -1.35 -8.79
N HIS A 485 13.74 -1.13 -7.63
CA HIS A 485 13.42 -1.86 -6.40
C HIS A 485 11.93 -1.75 -6.06
N TYR A 486 11.38 -2.77 -5.44
CA TYR A 486 10.03 -2.68 -4.94
C TYR A 486 9.90 -1.62 -3.85
N THR A 487 8.82 -0.85 -3.90
CA THR A 487 8.28 -0.11 -2.76
C THR A 487 7.13 -0.92 -2.14
N GLU A 488 6.64 -0.54 -0.95
CA GLU A 488 5.42 -1.18 -0.41
C GLU A 488 4.27 -1.13 -1.42
N ALA A 489 4.10 0.00 -2.12
CA ALA A 489 3.05 0.21 -3.11
C ALA A 489 3.20 -0.68 -4.35
N SER A 490 4.40 -0.74 -4.94
CA SER A 490 4.63 -1.55 -6.13
C SER A 490 4.63 -3.05 -5.81
N LEU A 491 5.03 -3.44 -4.59
CA LEU A 491 4.91 -4.84 -4.14
C LEU A 491 3.44 -5.24 -3.97
N VAL A 492 2.60 -4.40 -3.37
CA VAL A 492 1.15 -4.65 -3.28
C VAL A 492 0.55 -4.82 -4.66
N LYS A 493 0.90 -3.94 -5.60
CA LYS A 493 0.45 -4.03 -7.00
C LYS A 493 0.86 -5.35 -7.64
N ALA A 494 2.13 -5.72 -7.53
CA ALA A 494 2.64 -6.97 -8.11
C ALA A 494 2.00 -8.21 -7.47
N MET A 495 1.77 -8.21 -6.14
CA MET A 495 1.06 -9.29 -5.46
C MET A 495 -0.39 -9.42 -5.95
N GLU A 496 -1.10 -8.30 -6.12
CA GLU A 496 -2.48 -8.28 -6.63
C GLU A 496 -2.55 -8.81 -8.07
N GLU A 497 -1.70 -8.32 -8.96
CA GLU A 497 -1.64 -8.74 -10.36
C GLU A 497 -1.37 -10.24 -10.52
N GLN A 498 -0.60 -10.82 -9.61
CA GLN A 498 -0.28 -12.25 -9.59
C GLN A 498 -1.25 -13.08 -8.76
N GLY A 499 -2.29 -12.49 -8.18
CA GLY A 499 -3.27 -13.18 -7.34
C GLY A 499 -2.74 -13.63 -5.98
N ILE A 500 -1.61 -13.10 -5.52
CA ILE A 500 -0.93 -13.47 -4.27
C ILE A 500 -1.46 -12.62 -3.10
N GLY A 501 -2.10 -13.28 -2.15
CA GLY A 501 -2.74 -12.60 -1.03
C GLY A 501 -4.12 -12.04 -1.37
N ARG A 502 -4.69 -11.30 -0.44
CA ARG A 502 -6.03 -10.67 -0.52
C ARG A 502 -6.02 -9.35 0.26
N PRO A 503 -7.04 -8.49 0.16
CA PRO A 503 -7.12 -7.22 0.89
C PRO A 503 -6.74 -7.27 2.36
N SER A 504 -7.05 -8.36 3.05
CA SER A 504 -6.73 -8.55 4.47
C SER A 504 -5.26 -8.89 4.74
N THR A 505 -4.45 -9.27 3.73
CA THR A 505 -3.09 -9.80 3.92
C THR A 505 -1.96 -8.94 3.38
N TYR A 506 -2.20 -8.04 2.46
CA TYR A 506 -1.12 -7.23 1.86
C TYR A 506 -0.30 -6.48 2.93
N ALA A 507 -0.94 -5.61 3.69
CA ALA A 507 -0.25 -4.83 4.72
C ALA A 507 0.37 -5.70 5.84
N PRO A 508 -0.31 -6.72 6.40
CA PRO A 508 0.29 -7.64 7.37
C PRO A 508 1.52 -8.38 6.84
N THR A 509 1.50 -8.84 5.59
CA THR A 509 2.63 -9.55 4.96
C THR A 509 3.86 -8.65 4.89
N ILE A 510 3.71 -7.44 4.32
CA ILE A 510 4.81 -6.48 4.18
C ILE A 510 5.34 -6.07 5.56
N THR A 511 4.45 -5.78 6.50
CA THR A 511 4.84 -5.46 7.89
C THR A 511 5.63 -6.59 8.52
N THR A 512 5.25 -7.85 8.27
CA THR A 512 5.90 -9.02 8.86
C THR A 512 7.32 -9.21 8.30
N ILE A 513 7.51 -9.16 6.98
CA ILE A 513 8.85 -9.36 6.38
C ILE A 513 9.83 -8.26 6.79
N ILE A 514 9.36 -7.02 6.97
CA ILE A 514 10.16 -5.90 7.50
C ILE A 514 10.45 -6.12 8.99
N ALA A 515 9.44 -6.47 9.80
CA ALA A 515 9.62 -6.70 11.25
C ALA A 515 10.53 -7.91 11.54
N ARG A 516 10.53 -8.93 10.69
CA ARG A 516 11.44 -10.08 10.76
C ARG A 516 12.84 -9.77 10.22
N ARG A 517 13.03 -8.58 9.63
CA ARG A 517 14.29 -8.14 9.04
C ARG A 517 14.75 -9.00 7.87
N TYR A 518 13.82 -9.59 7.15
CA TYR A 518 14.11 -10.21 5.87
C TYR A 518 14.33 -9.15 4.80
N VAL A 519 13.69 -8.01 5.01
CA VAL A 519 13.71 -6.84 4.12
C VAL A 519 13.99 -5.59 4.95
N ALA A 520 14.88 -4.75 4.47
CA ALA A 520 15.12 -3.39 4.96
C ALA A 520 14.35 -2.39 4.10
N LYS A 521 13.89 -1.30 4.71
CA LYS A 521 13.23 -0.21 4.00
C LYS A 521 14.07 1.05 4.08
N GLU A 522 14.52 1.54 2.91
CA GLU A 522 15.31 2.76 2.78
C GLU A 522 14.66 3.68 1.74
N ASN A 523 14.43 4.92 2.07
CA ASN A 523 13.85 5.95 1.19
C ASN A 523 12.57 5.56 0.43
N LYS A 524 11.76 4.64 0.90
CA LYS A 524 10.59 3.97 0.33
C LYS A 524 10.89 2.63 -0.35
N ASN A 525 12.10 2.38 -0.80
CA ASN A 525 12.51 1.12 -1.44
C ASN A 525 12.68 0.00 -0.42
N LEU A 526 12.41 -1.21 -0.85
CA LEU A 526 12.59 -2.44 -0.09
C LEU A 526 13.81 -3.16 -0.63
N TYR A 527 14.77 -3.43 0.24
CA TYR A 527 16.01 -4.15 -0.06
C TYR A 527 16.02 -5.46 0.68
N VAL A 528 16.45 -6.53 0.04
CA VAL A 528 16.65 -7.79 0.73
C VAL A 528 17.85 -7.67 1.69
N THR A 529 17.77 -8.30 2.84
CA THR A 529 18.90 -8.40 3.77
C THR A 529 19.59 -9.75 3.61
N GLU A 530 20.83 -9.89 4.06
CA GLU A 530 21.52 -11.18 4.11
C GLU A 530 20.68 -12.28 4.78
N LEU A 531 20.00 -11.92 5.88
CA LEU A 531 19.07 -12.83 6.55
C LEU A 531 17.90 -13.22 5.65
N GLY A 532 17.36 -12.27 4.87
CA GLY A 532 16.31 -12.51 3.91
C GLY A 532 16.75 -13.44 2.79
N GLU A 533 17.94 -13.24 2.24
CA GLU A 533 18.53 -14.11 1.22
C GLU A 533 18.72 -15.55 1.71
N VAL A 534 19.28 -15.71 2.91
CA VAL A 534 19.46 -17.03 3.53
C VAL A 534 18.14 -17.74 3.70
N VAL A 535 17.12 -17.06 4.25
CA VAL A 535 15.79 -17.64 4.42
C VAL A 535 15.15 -17.97 3.06
N ASN A 536 15.23 -17.07 2.08
CA ASN A 536 14.69 -17.31 0.74
C ASN A 536 15.37 -18.52 0.06
N ARG A 537 16.70 -18.62 0.14
CA ARG A 537 17.46 -19.74 -0.41
C ARG A 537 17.06 -21.07 0.22
N ILE A 538 16.89 -21.13 1.55
CA ILE A 538 16.39 -22.32 2.25
C ILE A 538 14.98 -22.66 1.76
N MET A 539 14.10 -21.66 1.66
CA MET A 539 12.73 -21.87 1.21
C MET A 539 12.68 -22.33 -0.25
N LYS A 540 13.46 -21.74 -1.16
CA LYS A 540 13.53 -22.17 -2.59
C LYS A 540 14.08 -23.59 -2.73
N LYS A 541 15.07 -23.98 -1.92
CA LYS A 541 15.72 -25.31 -1.98
C LYS A 541 14.84 -26.40 -1.37
N SER A 542 14.29 -26.18 -0.18
CA SER A 542 13.63 -27.23 0.61
C SER A 542 12.11 -27.21 0.50
N PHE A 543 11.52 -26.09 0.12
CA PHE A 543 10.06 -25.88 0.05
C PHE A 543 9.66 -25.17 -1.24
N PRO A 544 10.07 -25.65 -2.43
CA PRO A 544 9.85 -24.95 -3.69
C PRO A 544 8.38 -24.67 -3.97
N SER A 545 7.48 -25.59 -3.65
CA SER A 545 6.03 -25.41 -3.81
C SER A 545 5.46 -24.30 -2.93
N ILE A 546 5.95 -24.14 -1.69
CA ILE A 546 5.46 -23.11 -0.75
C ILE A 546 5.81 -21.70 -1.23
N VAL A 547 6.93 -21.53 -1.93
CA VAL A 547 7.38 -20.24 -2.46
C VAL A 547 7.05 -20.06 -3.94
N ASP A 548 6.36 -21.01 -4.55
CA ASP A 548 5.88 -20.89 -5.92
C ASP A 548 4.72 -19.88 -5.98
N LEU A 549 4.80 -18.94 -6.94
CA LEU A 549 3.84 -17.87 -7.10
C LEU A 549 2.49 -18.41 -7.57
N SER A 550 2.52 -19.32 -8.54
CA SER A 550 1.31 -19.91 -9.12
C SER A 550 0.60 -20.83 -8.11
N PHE A 551 1.34 -21.59 -7.33
CA PHE A 551 0.79 -22.41 -6.25
C PHE A 551 0.06 -21.56 -5.22
N THR A 552 0.68 -20.45 -4.77
CA THR A 552 0.06 -19.56 -3.79
C THR A 552 -1.18 -18.87 -4.36
N ALA A 553 -1.16 -18.40 -5.60
CA ALA A 553 -2.32 -17.84 -6.28
C ALA A 553 -3.47 -18.85 -6.43
N ASN A 554 -3.15 -20.09 -6.82
CA ASN A 554 -4.11 -21.18 -6.91
C ASN A 554 -4.73 -21.52 -5.55
N MET A 555 -3.93 -21.51 -4.49
CA MET A 555 -4.42 -21.73 -3.13
C MET A 555 -5.41 -20.64 -2.69
N GLU A 556 -5.14 -19.36 -3.00
CA GLU A 556 -6.10 -18.28 -2.73
C GLU A 556 -7.41 -18.48 -3.53
N THR A 557 -7.29 -18.92 -4.78
CA THR A 557 -8.48 -19.28 -5.60
C THR A 557 -9.25 -20.45 -5.01
N LEU A 558 -8.57 -21.49 -4.49
CA LEU A 558 -9.23 -22.60 -3.82
C LEU A 558 -9.96 -22.16 -2.55
N LEU A 559 -9.38 -21.25 -1.77
CA LEU A 559 -10.05 -20.66 -0.59
C LEU A 559 -11.30 -19.86 -0.97
N ASP A 560 -11.29 -19.15 -2.10
CA ASP A 560 -12.49 -18.48 -2.61
C ASP A 560 -13.55 -19.51 -3.03
N ARG A 561 -13.16 -20.62 -3.67
CA ARG A 561 -14.07 -21.72 -4.03
C ARG A 561 -14.66 -22.45 -2.80
N VAL A 562 -13.95 -22.49 -1.68
CA VAL A 562 -14.53 -22.96 -0.41
C VAL A 562 -15.59 -21.97 0.09
N ALA A 563 -15.33 -20.68 -0.01
CA ALA A 563 -16.29 -19.64 0.35
C ALA A 563 -17.57 -19.71 -0.51
N ASP A 564 -17.45 -20.07 -1.78
CA ASP A 564 -18.57 -20.28 -2.70
C ASP A 564 -19.26 -21.66 -2.50
N GLY A 565 -18.75 -22.50 -1.60
CA GLY A 565 -19.29 -23.83 -1.35
C GLY A 565 -19.03 -24.87 -2.44
N THR A 566 -18.20 -24.57 -3.43
CA THR A 566 -17.89 -25.46 -4.59
C THR A 566 -16.76 -26.44 -4.31
N VAL A 567 -15.98 -26.24 -3.25
CA VAL A 567 -14.86 -27.09 -2.82
C VAL A 567 -14.99 -27.39 -1.32
N ALA A 568 -14.91 -28.67 -0.95
CA ALA A 568 -14.88 -29.06 0.46
C ALA A 568 -13.54 -28.67 1.10
N TRP A 569 -13.59 -27.92 2.19
CA TRP A 569 -12.39 -27.38 2.83
C TRP A 569 -11.38 -28.43 3.31
N LYS A 570 -11.86 -29.58 3.82
CA LYS A 570 -11.01 -30.69 4.28
C LYS A 570 -10.18 -31.32 3.14
N THR A 571 -10.68 -31.31 1.91
CA THR A 571 -9.95 -31.80 0.74
C THR A 571 -8.65 -31.01 0.53
N ILE A 572 -8.68 -29.69 0.70
CA ILE A 572 -7.48 -28.84 0.58
C ILE A 572 -6.44 -29.23 1.63
N ILE A 573 -6.88 -29.43 2.87
CA ILE A 573 -6.01 -29.77 3.99
C ILE A 573 -5.38 -31.17 3.82
N ARG A 574 -6.19 -32.17 3.43
CA ARG A 574 -5.74 -33.55 3.20
C ARG A 574 -4.70 -33.65 2.09
N ASN A 575 -4.85 -32.83 1.04
CA ASN A 575 -3.91 -32.81 -0.08
C ASN A 575 -2.63 -32.03 0.22
N PHE A 576 -2.69 -31.07 1.15
CA PHE A 576 -1.56 -30.19 1.41
C PHE A 576 -0.63 -30.68 2.54
N TYR A 577 -1.19 -31.21 3.62
CA TYR A 577 -0.40 -31.50 4.83
C TYR A 577 0.63 -32.61 4.67
N PRO A 578 0.32 -33.76 4.02
CA PRO A 578 1.29 -34.85 3.87
C PRO A 578 2.57 -34.40 3.12
N ASP A 579 2.40 -33.69 2.00
CA ASP A 579 3.53 -33.23 1.19
C ASP A 579 4.40 -32.21 1.96
N LEU A 580 3.75 -31.34 2.75
CA LEU A 580 4.45 -30.40 3.62
C LEU A 580 5.23 -31.14 4.72
N ASP A 581 4.63 -32.13 5.34
CA ASP A 581 5.24 -32.90 6.44
C ASP A 581 6.46 -33.69 5.95
N GLU A 582 6.35 -34.34 4.79
CA GLU A 582 7.45 -35.03 4.13
C GLU A 582 8.59 -34.07 3.80
N ALA A 583 8.28 -32.92 3.15
CA ALA A 583 9.28 -31.91 2.81
C ALA A 583 10.02 -31.38 4.05
N VAL A 584 9.31 -31.16 5.18
CA VAL A 584 9.94 -30.76 6.44
C VAL A 584 10.85 -31.83 6.99
N ASN A 585 10.43 -33.10 6.96
CA ASN A 585 11.23 -34.22 7.45
C ASN A 585 12.53 -34.43 6.63
N ILE A 586 12.46 -34.23 5.31
CA ILE A 586 13.63 -34.23 4.42
C ILE A 586 14.54 -33.05 4.78
N ALA A 587 13.99 -31.84 4.83
CA ALA A 587 14.75 -30.63 5.11
C ALA A 587 15.41 -30.65 6.50
N GLN A 588 14.79 -31.28 7.49
CA GLN A 588 15.38 -31.41 8.84
C GLN A 588 16.67 -32.24 8.82
N LYS A 589 16.75 -33.23 7.93
CA LYS A 589 17.93 -34.10 7.79
C LYS A 589 19.00 -33.46 6.91
N GLU A 590 18.62 -32.83 5.81
CA GLU A 590 19.55 -32.37 4.77
C GLU A 590 20.06 -30.94 4.96
N LEU A 591 19.32 -30.09 5.66
CA LEU A 591 19.77 -28.72 5.86
C LEU A 591 20.90 -28.64 6.88
N GLU A 592 21.99 -28.04 6.46
CA GLU A 592 23.08 -27.65 7.34
C GLU A 592 22.74 -26.39 8.14
N SER A 593 23.41 -26.21 9.29
CA SER A 593 23.25 -24.98 10.07
C SER A 593 23.97 -23.82 9.39
N VAL A 594 23.25 -22.78 9.07
CA VAL A 594 23.80 -21.55 8.50
C VAL A 594 24.07 -20.54 9.62
N LYS A 595 25.36 -20.25 9.87
CA LYS A 595 25.73 -19.13 10.74
C LYS A 595 25.79 -17.87 9.91
N ILE A 596 24.98 -16.89 10.27
CA ILE A 596 25.10 -15.54 9.72
C ILE A 596 26.19 -14.87 10.53
N GLU A 597 27.30 -14.54 9.88
CA GLU A 597 28.38 -13.80 10.50
C GLU A 597 27.93 -12.37 10.75
N ASP A 598 28.27 -11.84 11.90
CA ASP A 598 27.96 -10.44 12.19
C ASP A 598 28.95 -9.55 11.41
N GLU A 599 28.46 -8.49 10.81
CA GLU A 599 29.26 -7.46 10.15
C GLU A 599 30.24 -6.86 11.17
N VAL A 600 31.54 -7.19 11.04
CA VAL A 600 32.60 -6.67 11.91
C VAL A 600 32.95 -5.26 11.47
N THR A 601 33.06 -4.35 12.42
CA THR A 601 33.43 -2.95 12.17
C THR A 601 34.83 -2.66 12.71
N ASP A 602 35.41 -1.55 12.26
CA ASP A 602 36.69 -1.04 12.76
C ASP A 602 36.58 -0.41 14.17
N GLU A 603 35.33 -0.25 14.67
CA GLU A 603 35.06 0.29 15.99
C GLU A 603 35.46 -0.73 17.06
N VAL A 604 36.29 -0.31 17.99
CA VAL A 604 36.81 -1.14 19.09
C VAL A 604 35.95 -0.98 20.34
N CYS A 605 35.72 -2.08 21.03
CA CYS A 605 35.02 -2.09 22.30
C CYS A 605 35.89 -1.49 23.40
N ASP A 606 35.42 -0.43 24.05
CA ASP A 606 36.14 0.29 25.12
C ASP A 606 36.41 -0.57 26.38
N LEU A 607 35.65 -1.67 26.55
CA LEU A 607 35.75 -2.53 27.73
C LEU A 607 36.69 -3.73 27.54
N CYS A 608 36.78 -4.29 26.32
CA CYS A 608 37.55 -5.54 26.10
C CYS A 608 38.44 -5.54 24.84
N GLY A 609 38.50 -4.42 24.10
CA GLY A 609 39.39 -4.26 22.95
C GLY A 609 39.04 -5.04 21.69
N ARG A 610 37.93 -5.79 21.66
CA ARG A 610 37.49 -6.53 20.45
C ARG A 610 36.79 -5.58 19.48
N ASN A 611 36.94 -5.82 18.18
CA ASN A 611 36.16 -5.09 17.17
C ASN A 611 34.68 -5.34 17.39
N MET A 612 33.89 -4.25 17.37
CA MET A 612 32.45 -4.32 17.55
C MET A 612 31.76 -4.79 16.27
N VAL A 613 30.64 -5.44 16.43
CA VAL A 613 29.82 -5.95 15.32
C VAL A 613 28.52 -5.21 15.23
N VAL A 614 28.03 -5.05 14.00
CA VAL A 614 26.71 -4.44 13.75
C VAL A 614 25.61 -5.40 14.16
N LYS A 615 24.79 -5.00 15.10
CA LYS A 615 23.59 -5.71 15.51
C LYS A 615 22.36 -4.86 15.26
N TYR A 616 21.22 -5.51 15.16
CA TYR A 616 19.96 -4.84 14.96
C TYR A 616 19.09 -4.92 16.23
N GLY A 617 18.75 -3.78 16.80
CA GLY A 617 17.86 -3.64 17.96
C GLY A 617 16.44 -3.17 17.57
N PRO A 618 15.55 -2.99 18.57
CA PRO A 618 14.20 -2.45 18.35
C PRO A 618 14.19 -1.05 17.72
N HIS A 619 15.28 -0.30 17.87
CA HIS A 619 15.43 1.07 17.40
C HIS A 619 16.33 1.24 16.16
N GLY A 620 16.77 0.13 15.55
CA GLY A 620 17.65 0.12 14.38
C GLY A 620 19.02 -0.53 14.62
N LYS A 621 19.99 -0.24 13.75
CA LYS A 621 21.37 -0.73 13.86
C LYS A 621 22.03 -0.14 15.12
N PHE A 622 22.84 -0.95 15.79
CA PHE A 622 23.72 -0.55 16.89
C PHE A 622 24.98 -1.42 16.85
N LEU A 623 26.05 -0.94 17.45
CA LEU A 623 27.28 -1.71 17.62
C LEU A 623 27.22 -2.48 18.91
N ALA A 624 27.53 -3.76 18.88
CA ALA A 624 27.61 -4.64 20.04
C ALA A 624 28.97 -5.31 20.12
N CYS A 625 29.45 -5.54 21.32
CA CYS A 625 30.65 -6.31 21.51
C CYS A 625 30.38 -7.81 21.23
N PRO A 626 31.18 -8.50 20.40
CA PRO A 626 31.02 -9.92 20.15
C PRO A 626 31.32 -10.78 21.37
N GLY A 627 31.91 -10.22 22.44
CA GLY A 627 32.22 -10.92 23.67
C GLY A 627 31.01 -11.14 24.60
N PHE A 628 29.78 -10.96 24.12
CA PHE A 628 28.59 -11.28 24.91
C PHE A 628 28.51 -12.81 25.18
N PRO A 629 28.15 -13.23 26.41
CA PRO A 629 27.59 -12.47 27.53
C PRO A 629 28.61 -11.83 28.51
N GLU A 630 29.90 -12.12 28.39
CA GLU A 630 30.95 -11.62 29.30
C GLU A 630 31.13 -10.09 29.16
N CYS A 631 31.10 -9.59 27.93
CA CYS A 631 31.15 -8.16 27.62
C CYS A 631 29.85 -7.72 26.98
N ARG A 632 29.11 -6.85 27.68
CA ARG A 632 27.79 -6.36 27.23
C ARG A 632 27.84 -4.95 26.65
N ASN A 633 29.01 -4.50 26.23
CA ASN A 633 29.15 -3.14 25.69
C ASN A 633 28.40 -2.96 24.38
N THR A 634 27.71 -1.85 24.26
CA THR A 634 27.00 -1.44 23.04
C THR A 634 27.21 0.04 22.75
N LYS A 635 27.38 0.39 21.47
CA LYS A 635 27.50 1.77 21.00
C LYS A 635 26.39 2.05 19.96
N PRO A 636 25.94 3.32 19.81
CA PRO A 636 25.08 3.68 18.70
C PRO A 636 25.81 3.49 17.37
N TYR A 637 25.11 2.93 16.37
CA TYR A 637 25.64 2.89 15.00
C TYR A 637 25.48 4.27 14.35
N LEU A 638 26.60 4.92 14.06
CA LEU A 638 26.64 6.24 13.44
C LEU A 638 26.90 6.10 11.94
N GLU A 639 25.91 6.40 11.13
CA GLU A 639 26.03 6.42 9.66
C GLU A 639 26.78 7.67 9.23
N LYS A 640 28.07 7.53 8.94
CA LYS A 640 28.94 8.60 8.43
C LYS A 640 28.55 8.96 7.01
N ILE A 641 28.52 10.23 6.66
CA ILE A 641 28.14 10.72 5.33
C ILE A 641 29.32 11.20 4.48
N GLY A 642 30.54 11.03 4.96
CA GLY A 642 31.77 11.43 4.28
C GLY A 642 31.98 12.96 4.20
N VAL A 643 31.30 13.72 5.08
CA VAL A 643 31.41 15.20 5.09
C VAL A 643 31.98 15.65 6.43
N PRO A 644 33.06 16.44 6.43
CA PRO A 644 33.62 16.98 7.67
C PRO A 644 32.67 17.99 8.31
N CYS A 645 32.60 17.97 9.64
CA CYS A 645 31.77 18.91 10.40
C CYS A 645 32.30 20.35 10.23
N PRO A 646 31.45 21.30 9.82
CA PRO A 646 31.87 22.70 9.60
C PRO A 646 32.36 23.41 10.88
N LYS A 647 32.02 22.86 12.07
CA LYS A 647 32.41 23.44 13.36
C LYS A 647 33.69 22.85 13.94
N CYS A 648 33.89 21.54 13.88
CA CYS A 648 35.01 20.89 14.57
C CYS A 648 35.86 19.96 13.67
N GLY A 649 35.51 19.80 12.39
CA GLY A 649 36.23 18.98 11.44
C GLY A 649 36.04 17.45 11.55
N LYS A 650 35.38 16.92 12.62
CA LYS A 650 35.03 15.52 12.75
C LYS A 650 33.90 15.15 11.77
N GLU A 651 33.58 13.87 11.62
CA GLU A 651 32.58 13.39 10.68
C GLU A 651 31.15 13.88 11.00
N VAL A 652 30.41 14.26 9.96
CA VAL A 652 28.96 14.44 10.05
C VAL A 652 28.27 13.10 9.89
N VAL A 653 27.34 12.84 10.79
CA VAL A 653 26.59 11.57 10.84
C VAL A 653 25.09 11.80 10.73
N ARG A 654 24.42 10.84 10.15
CA ARG A 654 22.98 10.80 10.00
C ARG A 654 22.33 10.34 11.30
N LYS A 655 21.43 11.13 11.87
CA LYS A 655 20.74 10.88 13.14
C LYS A 655 19.22 10.99 12.97
N LYS A 656 18.48 10.41 13.91
CA LYS A 656 17.02 10.54 14.00
C LYS A 656 16.62 11.19 15.32
N THR A 657 15.68 12.11 15.27
CA THR A 657 15.06 12.66 16.48
C THR A 657 14.19 11.61 17.19
N LYS A 658 13.82 11.83 18.45
CA LYS A 658 12.86 10.97 19.20
C LYS A 658 11.53 10.76 18.46
N LYS A 659 11.14 11.70 17.60
CA LYS A 659 9.92 11.61 16.74
C LYS A 659 10.18 10.97 15.39
N GLY A 660 11.39 10.41 15.14
CA GLY A 660 11.75 9.72 13.91
C GLY A 660 12.17 10.61 12.73
N ARG A 661 12.23 11.93 12.88
CA ARG A 661 12.67 12.84 11.82
C ARG A 661 14.18 12.77 11.66
N LEU A 662 14.66 12.62 10.43
CA LEU A 662 16.05 12.62 10.05
C LEU A 662 16.67 14.02 10.20
N TYR A 663 17.92 14.07 10.66
CA TYR A 663 18.79 15.22 10.67
C TYR A 663 20.25 14.78 10.58
N TYR A 664 21.14 15.71 10.27
CA TYR A 664 22.57 15.50 10.19
C TYR A 664 23.23 16.25 11.36
N GLY A 665 24.10 15.58 12.08
CA GLY A 665 24.79 16.16 13.23
C GLY A 665 26.23 15.69 13.33
N CYS A 666 27.04 16.38 14.12
CA CYS A 666 28.42 15.94 14.35
C CYS A 666 28.44 14.60 15.13
N GLU A 667 29.41 13.72 14.83
CA GLU A 667 29.65 12.48 15.59
C GLU A 667 30.07 12.81 17.04
N ALA A 668 30.73 13.92 17.26
CA ALA A 668 31.20 14.37 18.57
C ALA A 668 30.09 15.02 19.43
N ASN A 669 28.82 14.95 19.05
CA ASN A 669 27.74 15.43 19.91
C ASN A 669 27.63 14.58 21.19
N PRO A 670 27.63 15.18 22.42
CA PRO A 670 27.28 16.58 22.72
C PRO A 670 28.41 17.61 22.69
N ASP A 671 29.67 17.25 22.61
CA ASP A 671 30.80 18.20 22.62
C ASP A 671 30.77 19.18 21.43
N CYS A 672 30.21 18.78 20.30
CA CYS A 672 29.94 19.63 19.15
C CYS A 672 28.44 19.61 18.81
N ASP A 673 27.82 20.79 18.88
CA ASP A 673 26.39 21.01 18.68
C ASP A 673 25.95 21.18 17.23
N PHE A 674 26.84 20.89 16.25
CA PHE A 674 26.49 21.03 14.84
C PHE A 674 25.28 20.18 14.47
N MET A 675 24.29 20.81 13.85
CA MET A 675 23.07 20.16 13.36
C MET A 675 22.58 20.82 12.07
N SER A 676 22.15 19.99 11.11
CA SER A 676 21.50 20.43 9.87
C SER A 676 20.29 19.53 9.55
N TRP A 677 19.21 20.14 9.05
CA TRP A 677 18.03 19.41 8.57
C TRP A 677 18.20 18.92 7.12
N GLN A 678 19.12 19.47 6.38
CA GLN A 678 19.48 19.12 5.01
C GLN A 678 20.85 18.46 5.01
N LYS A 679 21.12 17.57 4.05
CA LYS A 679 22.41 16.89 3.96
C LYS A 679 23.50 17.94 3.65
N PRO A 680 24.52 18.12 4.50
CA PRO A 680 25.68 18.95 4.17
C PRO A 680 26.47 18.35 3.01
N SER A 681 27.04 19.22 2.17
CA SER A 681 27.97 18.87 1.10
C SER A 681 29.40 19.14 1.52
N THR A 682 30.36 18.48 0.88
CA THR A 682 31.80 18.79 0.96
C THR A 682 32.14 20.15 0.40
N GLU A 683 31.30 20.67 -0.51
CA GLU A 683 31.50 21.94 -1.17
C GLU A 683 31.28 23.14 -0.23
N LYS A 684 32.14 24.13 -0.37
CA LYS A 684 31.99 25.42 0.32
C LYS A 684 31.42 26.47 -0.63
N CYS A 685 30.63 27.36 -0.08
CA CYS A 685 30.06 28.46 -0.84
C CYS A 685 31.16 29.41 -1.38
N PRO A 686 31.26 29.57 -2.68
CA PRO A 686 32.31 30.44 -3.27
C PRO A 686 32.11 31.91 -2.93
N LYS A 687 30.90 32.33 -2.52
CA LYS A 687 30.59 33.72 -2.19
C LYS A 687 30.91 34.09 -0.73
N CYS A 688 30.72 33.16 0.23
CA CYS A 688 30.90 33.52 1.65
C CYS A 688 31.68 32.45 2.47
N GLY A 689 32.17 31.38 1.84
CA GLY A 689 32.95 30.33 2.51
C GLY A 689 32.17 29.41 3.42
N SER A 690 30.85 29.64 3.64
CA SER A 690 29.99 28.76 4.47
C SER A 690 29.80 27.42 3.79
N TYR A 691 29.51 26.37 4.58
CA TYR A 691 29.15 25.06 4.03
C TYR A 691 27.85 25.13 3.21
N MET A 692 27.73 24.22 2.24
CA MET A 692 26.54 24.10 1.41
C MET A 692 25.70 22.89 1.83
N VAL A 693 24.41 22.93 1.52
CA VAL A 693 23.48 21.86 1.79
C VAL A 693 22.75 21.43 0.52
N GLU A 694 22.45 20.14 0.42
CA GLU A 694 21.79 19.56 -0.72
C GLU A 694 20.27 19.79 -0.70
N LYS A 695 19.71 20.25 -1.82
CA LYS A 695 18.25 20.35 -2.04
C LYS A 695 17.90 19.97 -3.48
N GLY A 696 17.49 18.71 -3.68
CA GLY A 696 17.33 18.15 -5.03
C GLY A 696 18.66 18.14 -5.78
N ASN A 697 18.68 18.61 -7.02
CA ASN A 697 19.88 18.68 -7.86
C ASN A 697 20.73 19.95 -7.63
N LYS A 698 20.45 20.71 -6.57
CA LYS A 698 21.16 21.97 -6.28
C LYS A 698 21.81 21.95 -4.91
N LEU A 699 22.93 22.63 -4.82
CA LEU A 699 23.59 23.00 -3.57
C LEU A 699 23.19 24.44 -3.21
N LEU A 700 22.76 24.61 -1.96
CA LEU A 700 22.38 25.91 -1.40
C LEU A 700 23.36 26.28 -0.30
N CYS A 701 23.75 27.55 -0.25
CA CYS A 701 24.53 28.08 0.87
C CYS A 701 23.73 27.98 2.17
N ALA A 702 24.31 27.41 3.23
CA ALA A 702 23.66 27.27 4.55
C ALA A 702 23.51 28.63 5.28
N ASN A 703 24.23 29.68 4.84
CA ASN A 703 24.05 31.03 5.31
C ASN A 703 22.84 31.66 4.61
N GLU A 704 21.74 31.81 5.35
CA GLU A 704 20.46 32.31 4.83
C GLU A 704 20.58 33.72 4.22
N THR A 705 21.51 34.55 4.70
CA THR A 705 21.73 35.90 4.17
C THR A 705 22.52 35.91 2.85
N CYS A 706 23.24 34.83 2.53
CA CYS A 706 24.06 34.74 1.33
C CYS A 706 23.24 34.45 0.07
N GLY A 707 22.26 33.55 0.17
CA GLY A 707 21.34 33.17 -0.90
C GLY A 707 21.96 32.50 -2.13
N TYR A 708 23.26 32.14 -2.09
CA TYR A 708 23.97 31.53 -3.22
C TYR A 708 23.49 30.10 -3.48
N ARG A 709 23.38 29.73 -4.74
CA ARG A 709 22.95 28.39 -5.21
C ARG A 709 23.80 28.00 -6.42
N MET A 710 24.11 26.72 -6.54
CA MET A 710 24.76 26.12 -7.71
C MET A 710 24.18 24.73 -7.98
N ASP A 711 24.35 24.24 -9.19
CA ASP A 711 24.01 22.86 -9.50
C ASP A 711 25.04 21.90 -8.90
N LYS A 712 24.65 20.68 -8.58
CA LYS A 712 25.58 19.67 -8.07
C LYS A 712 26.59 19.30 -9.15
N PRO A 713 27.87 19.13 -8.78
CA PRO A 713 28.88 18.58 -9.69
C PRO A 713 28.45 17.20 -10.21
N ALA A 714 28.77 16.90 -11.47
CA ALA A 714 28.34 15.67 -12.15
C ALA A 714 28.86 14.37 -11.48
N GLU A 715 29.94 14.43 -10.69
CA GLU A 715 30.51 13.27 -9.97
C GLU A 715 29.72 12.83 -8.72
N GLU A 716 28.85 13.67 -8.18
CA GLU A 716 28.00 13.33 -7.02
C GLU A 716 26.61 12.75 -7.40
N GLN A 717 26.39 12.46 -8.66
CA GLN A 717 25.10 11.93 -9.16
C GLN A 717 25.05 10.39 -9.22
N LYS A 718 26.02 9.69 -8.61
CA LYS A 718 26.03 8.22 -8.52
C LYS A 718 25.24 7.69 -7.34
#